data_5fc71820191a4ae3b105efafe2a443dc
#
_entry.id   5fc71820191a4ae3b105efafe2a443dc
#
_cell.length_a   1.000
_cell.length_b   1.000
_cell.length_c   1.000
_cell.angle_alpha   90.00
_cell.angle_beta   90.00
_cell.angle_gamma   90.00
#
_symmetry.space_group_name_H-M   'P 1'
#
loop_
_entity.id
_entity.type
_entity.pdbx_description
1 polymer ?
#
loop_
_entity_poly.entity_id
_entity_poly.type
_entity_poly.pdbx_seq_one_letter_code
_entity_poly.pdbx_strand_id
1 'polypeptide(L)'
;MNKNNIIGFLLIAVVLIGFSWYNQPSAEEQRTAFVQDSIAKAKHAEMEKASKAAAAKRQTDAKAKVEADSTALFYSALKGQAKKIVLKNEKVELTLNTKGATVEKAVIKGYVGHNLQVKDGSAEAKDVTLFEGNDQSLKFMLEAKEANIITSDLYFTPSNVTDKSVTMTAVAGEGKTLTLTYTLGDDYMLHMSLQANGMAGLFSPNYNKMDVDWSDKARQQERGFMFENRYTTLTYHNAEGGTDHLNEGSEKIDEKIEETIDWVSFKNQFFSAIIVSKDNFEKDAFMTSIPQEKGSGYLKQFQAKMKTAFDPTGKKASEFEFYFGPNDFQILKNTEKESTFGKDLEFQKLVYLGWPVIRWINRFFTLYVFDWLSNVFPMGIVLILITLLLKLITYPMVKKSYMSSAKMRVLKPKLEAATAQYNKPEDQMQKQQAMMAEYAKYGVSPLSGCLPMLIQMPVWVAMFNFVPNAIQLRGEKFLWMSDLSTFDPIFEWNTNIWLIGDHLSLTCILFCVANLLYSWMTMRQQRDQMVGQQAEQMKMMQWMMYLMPLMFFFMFNDYSAGLNFYYFISLFFSAAIMWTLRKTTDDEKLLAILEKRYQENKNNPKKASGLMARMQALQEMQRQQQAEMMRKQAELNEKKNNLGK
;
A
#
# COMPACT_ATOMS: atom_id res chain seq x y z
N MET A 1 29.23 29.19 3.33
CA MET A 1 28.02 29.42 2.52
C MET A 1 27.96 30.87 2.14
N ASN A 2 27.97 31.18 0.84
CA ASN A 2 27.85 32.56 0.40
C ASN A 2 26.50 33.14 0.82
N LYS A 3 26.45 34.38 1.36
CA LYS A 3 25.19 35.03 1.75
C LYS A 3 24.12 34.97 0.65
N ASN A 4 24.54 35.02 -0.62
CA ASN A 4 23.64 34.97 -1.78
C ASN A 4 22.92 33.62 -1.97
N ASN A 5 23.53 32.49 -1.55
CA ASN A 5 22.90 31.18 -1.65
C ASN A 5 21.87 30.96 -0.53
N ILE A 6 22.12 31.54 0.66
CA ILE A 6 21.13 31.55 1.76
C ILE A 6 19.95 32.42 1.36
N ILE A 7 20.20 33.58 0.75
CA ILE A 7 19.17 34.49 0.25
C ILE A 7 18.37 33.83 -0.89
N GLY A 8 19.03 33.10 -1.80
CA GLY A 8 18.36 32.35 -2.86
C GLY A 8 17.45 31.24 -2.33
N PHE A 9 17.89 30.53 -1.27
CA PHE A 9 17.08 29.51 -0.62
C PHE A 9 15.91 30.09 0.18
N LEU A 10 16.14 31.17 0.88
CA LEU A 10 15.11 31.96 1.55
C LEU A 10 14.11 32.54 0.54
N LEU A 11 14.57 33.02 -0.61
CA LEU A 11 13.69 33.49 -1.69
C LEU A 11 12.84 32.37 -2.30
N ILE A 12 13.40 31.20 -2.55
CA ILE A 12 12.65 30.03 -3.04
C ILE A 12 11.64 29.57 -1.97
N ALA A 13 12.03 29.51 -0.70
CA ALA A 13 11.12 29.19 0.39
C ALA A 13 10.02 30.26 0.53
N VAL A 14 10.36 31.54 0.44
CA VAL A 14 9.40 32.66 0.46
C VAL A 14 8.49 32.64 -0.77
N VAL A 15 8.99 32.29 -1.95
CA VAL A 15 8.19 32.14 -3.17
C VAL A 15 7.25 30.94 -3.05
N LEU A 16 7.70 29.81 -2.51
CA LEU A 16 6.85 28.65 -2.29
C LEU A 16 5.80 28.90 -1.19
N ILE A 17 6.20 29.56 -0.11
CA ILE A 17 5.29 29.97 0.95
C ILE A 17 4.34 31.06 0.44
N GLY A 18 4.85 32.04 -0.32
CA GLY A 18 4.06 33.11 -0.93
C GLY A 18 3.09 32.59 -1.98
N PHE A 19 3.49 31.62 -2.80
CA PHE A 19 2.62 30.94 -3.77
C PHE A 19 1.57 30.06 -3.08
N SER A 20 1.95 29.37 -2.02
CA SER A 20 1.04 28.62 -1.16
C SER A 20 0.06 29.55 -0.45
N TRP A 21 0.51 30.71 0.00
CA TRP A 21 -0.31 31.72 0.67
C TRP A 21 -1.21 32.48 -0.33
N TYR A 22 -0.72 32.77 -1.53
CA TYR A 22 -1.50 33.42 -2.60
C TYR A 22 -2.61 32.49 -3.16
N ASN A 23 -2.35 31.18 -3.22
CA ASN A 23 -3.34 30.18 -3.64
C ASN A 23 -4.19 29.64 -2.47
N GLN A 24 -3.97 30.08 -1.24
CA GLN A 24 -4.89 29.79 -0.18
C GLN A 24 -6.16 30.63 -0.40
N PRO A 25 -7.36 30.00 -0.42
CA PRO A 25 -8.61 30.74 -0.41
C PRO A 25 -8.60 31.68 0.79
N SER A 26 -9.18 32.88 0.63
CA SER A 26 -9.18 33.90 1.67
C SER A 26 -9.72 33.33 2.99
N ALA A 27 -9.25 33.86 4.12
CA ALA A 27 -9.68 33.41 5.44
C ALA A 27 -11.22 33.47 5.62
N GLU A 28 -11.89 34.30 4.82
CA GLU A 28 -13.34 34.47 4.77
C GLU A 28 -14.00 33.36 3.92
N GLU A 29 -13.37 32.96 2.79
CA GLU A 29 -13.82 31.85 1.96
C GLU A 29 -13.55 30.50 2.66
N GLN A 30 -12.44 30.34 3.38
CA GLN A 30 -12.18 29.17 4.22
C GLN A 30 -13.17 29.08 5.38
N ARG A 31 -13.48 30.21 6.04
CA ARG A 31 -14.47 30.25 7.10
C ARG A 31 -15.90 29.97 6.58
N THR A 32 -16.26 30.53 5.45
CA THR A 32 -17.58 30.28 4.86
C THR A 32 -17.70 28.87 4.33
N ALA A 33 -16.69 28.33 3.68
CA ALA A 33 -16.64 26.93 3.25
C ALA A 33 -16.64 25.96 4.46
N PHE A 34 -15.83 26.23 5.49
CA PHE A 34 -15.82 25.45 6.73
C PHE A 34 -17.14 25.52 7.50
N VAL A 35 -17.74 26.70 7.59
CA VAL A 35 -19.06 26.89 8.24
C VAL A 35 -20.17 26.22 7.44
N GLN A 36 -20.17 26.34 6.11
CA GLN A 36 -21.15 25.66 5.26
C GLN A 36 -20.98 24.14 5.28
N ASP A 37 -19.74 23.64 5.23
CA ASP A 37 -19.44 22.21 5.35
C ASP A 37 -19.77 21.67 6.75
N SER A 38 -19.48 22.45 7.80
CA SER A 38 -19.86 22.11 9.18
C SER A 38 -21.36 22.12 9.39
N ILE A 39 -22.09 23.09 8.82
CA ILE A 39 -23.56 23.13 8.88
C ILE A 39 -24.17 22.02 8.05
N ALA A 40 -23.63 21.72 6.86
CA ALA A 40 -24.07 20.61 6.02
C ALA A 40 -23.82 19.25 6.70
N LYS A 41 -22.63 19.06 7.28
CA LYS A 41 -22.27 17.86 8.07
C LYS A 41 -23.13 17.73 9.34
N ALA A 42 -23.34 18.84 10.07
CA ALA A 42 -24.20 18.84 11.25
C ALA A 42 -25.67 18.52 10.90
N LYS A 43 -26.21 19.12 9.82
CA LYS A 43 -27.56 18.86 9.34
C LYS A 43 -27.74 17.44 8.79
N HIS A 44 -26.70 16.92 8.10
CA HIS A 44 -26.67 15.53 7.63
C HIS A 44 -26.58 14.54 8.81
N ALA A 45 -25.73 14.83 9.80
CA ALA A 45 -25.60 14.03 11.02
C ALA A 45 -26.87 14.08 11.88
N GLU A 46 -27.56 15.23 11.93
CA GLU A 46 -28.82 15.39 12.66
C GLU A 46 -29.97 14.66 11.95
N MET A 47 -30.05 14.77 10.62
CA MET A 47 -31.03 14.02 9.82
C MET A 47 -30.74 12.50 9.88
N GLU A 48 -29.49 12.11 9.85
CA GLU A 48 -29.09 10.70 9.98
C GLU A 48 -29.37 10.16 11.39
N LYS A 49 -29.08 10.93 12.45
CA LYS A 49 -29.47 10.61 13.83
C LYS A 49 -30.98 10.54 14.01
N ALA A 50 -31.73 11.49 13.44
CA ALA A 50 -33.19 11.50 13.51
C ALA A 50 -33.78 10.32 12.71
N SER A 51 -33.26 10.02 11.54
CA SER A 51 -33.63 8.86 10.72
C SER A 51 -33.32 7.54 11.43
N LYS A 52 -32.10 7.40 11.99
CA LYS A 52 -31.68 6.22 12.78
C LYS A 52 -32.52 6.08 14.05
N ALA A 53 -32.81 7.17 14.76
CA ALA A 53 -33.65 7.16 15.95
C ALA A 53 -35.11 6.82 15.62
N ALA A 54 -35.66 7.35 14.52
CA ALA A 54 -37.01 7.01 14.05
C ALA A 54 -37.09 5.56 13.57
N ALA A 55 -36.08 5.06 12.85
CA ALA A 55 -35.99 3.67 12.43
C ALA A 55 -35.85 2.73 13.63
N ALA A 56 -34.96 3.07 14.59
CA ALA A 56 -34.78 2.31 15.84
C ALA A 56 -36.07 2.29 16.67
N LYS A 57 -36.78 3.42 16.78
CA LYS A 57 -38.05 3.51 17.50
C LYS A 57 -39.14 2.68 16.83
N ARG A 58 -39.30 2.79 15.50
CA ARG A 58 -40.22 1.93 14.73
C ARG A 58 -39.92 0.45 14.90
N GLN A 59 -38.65 0.10 14.94
CA GLN A 59 -38.17 -1.26 15.11
C GLN A 59 -38.43 -1.77 16.55
N THR A 60 -38.22 -0.93 17.57
CA THR A 60 -38.52 -1.26 18.97
C THR A 60 -40.03 -1.42 19.18
N ASP A 61 -40.84 -0.52 18.61
CA ASP A 61 -42.30 -0.57 18.72
C ASP A 61 -42.87 -1.78 17.95
N ALA A 62 -42.33 -2.09 16.77
CA ALA A 62 -42.69 -3.29 16.00
C ALA A 62 -42.29 -4.56 16.75
N LYS A 63 -41.10 -4.61 17.35
CA LYS A 63 -40.60 -5.73 18.15
C LYS A 63 -41.46 -5.95 19.41
N ALA A 64 -41.80 -4.89 20.12
CA ALA A 64 -42.68 -4.96 21.29
C ALA A 64 -44.08 -5.44 20.93
N LYS A 65 -44.66 -5.05 19.78
CA LYS A 65 -45.91 -5.54 19.26
C LYS A 65 -45.87 -7.02 18.92
N VAL A 66 -44.81 -7.49 18.24
CA VAL A 66 -44.59 -8.87 17.87
C VAL A 66 -44.33 -9.74 19.09
N GLU A 67 -43.60 -9.24 20.12
CA GLU A 67 -43.36 -9.97 21.38
C GLU A 67 -44.64 -10.16 22.23
N ALA A 68 -45.67 -9.31 22.03
CA ALA A 68 -46.94 -9.41 22.73
C ALA A 68 -47.94 -10.30 22.05
N ASP A 69 -47.82 -10.58 20.75
CA ASP A 69 -48.74 -11.37 19.96
C ASP A 69 -48.13 -12.76 19.63
N SER A 70 -48.66 -13.79 20.26
CA SER A 70 -48.22 -15.19 20.03
C SER A 70 -48.45 -15.71 18.59
N THR A 71 -49.26 -15.00 17.80
CA THR A 71 -49.52 -15.31 16.39
C THR A 71 -48.59 -14.56 15.44
N ALA A 72 -47.78 -13.66 15.96
CA ALA A 72 -46.88 -12.86 15.16
C ALA A 72 -45.78 -13.71 14.48
N LEU A 73 -45.35 -13.28 13.33
CA LEU A 73 -44.27 -13.94 12.58
C LEU A 73 -42.99 -14.01 13.43
N PHE A 74 -42.35 -15.17 13.42
CA PHE A 74 -41.15 -15.46 14.19
C PHE A 74 -41.28 -15.35 15.72
N TYR A 75 -42.51 -15.38 16.28
CA TYR A 75 -42.71 -15.29 17.73
C TYR A 75 -41.87 -16.30 18.52
N SER A 76 -41.81 -17.55 18.09
CA SER A 76 -40.98 -18.59 18.71
C SER A 76 -39.49 -18.34 18.54
N ALA A 77 -39.08 -17.75 17.43
CA ALA A 77 -37.71 -17.47 17.11
C ALA A 77 -37.19 -16.14 17.74
N LEU A 78 -38.10 -15.27 18.20
CA LEU A 78 -37.71 -14.06 18.97
C LEU A 78 -37.38 -14.37 20.43
N LYS A 79 -37.82 -15.55 20.92
CA LYS A 79 -37.60 -16.01 22.29
C LYS A 79 -36.71 -17.23 22.28
N GLY A 80 -35.57 -17.14 22.94
CA GLY A 80 -34.63 -18.26 22.97
C GLY A 80 -33.39 -17.97 23.81
N GLN A 81 -32.51 -18.93 23.92
CA GLN A 81 -31.19 -18.79 24.51
C GLN A 81 -30.12 -18.98 23.42
N ALA A 82 -29.17 -18.09 23.38
CA ALA A 82 -28.04 -18.19 22.49
C ALA A 82 -27.18 -19.42 22.84
N LYS A 83 -26.89 -20.26 21.87
CA LYS A 83 -25.98 -21.40 21.97
C LYS A 83 -24.82 -21.18 21.02
N LYS A 84 -23.64 -21.65 21.40
CA LYS A 84 -22.44 -21.61 20.56
C LYS A 84 -22.21 -22.97 19.92
N ILE A 85 -21.89 -22.96 18.62
CA ILE A 85 -21.58 -24.15 17.83
C ILE A 85 -20.22 -23.92 17.21
N VAL A 86 -19.33 -24.90 17.35
CA VAL A 86 -17.96 -24.81 16.84
C VAL A 86 -17.85 -25.66 15.57
N LEU A 87 -17.44 -25.02 14.48
CA LEU A 87 -16.98 -25.69 13.28
C LEU A 87 -15.46 -25.57 13.21
N LYS A 88 -14.78 -26.66 12.91
CA LYS A 88 -13.31 -26.69 12.95
C LYS A 88 -12.73 -27.64 11.91
N ASN A 89 -11.58 -27.26 11.40
CA ASN A 89 -10.68 -28.10 10.63
C ASN A 89 -9.24 -27.95 11.16
N GLU A 90 -8.25 -28.37 10.42
CA GLU A 90 -6.83 -28.24 10.82
C GLU A 90 -6.34 -26.78 10.77
N LYS A 91 -6.96 -25.90 9.97
CA LYS A 91 -6.49 -24.54 9.68
C LYS A 91 -7.27 -23.46 10.42
N VAL A 92 -8.57 -23.66 10.66
CA VAL A 92 -9.44 -22.65 11.24
C VAL A 92 -10.43 -23.25 12.23
N GLU A 93 -10.82 -22.45 13.22
CA GLU A 93 -11.89 -22.75 14.16
C GLU A 93 -12.87 -21.59 14.20
N LEU A 94 -14.12 -21.86 13.87
CA LEU A 94 -15.21 -20.89 13.80
C LEU A 94 -16.26 -21.20 14.87
N THR A 95 -16.58 -20.21 15.71
CA THR A 95 -17.68 -20.31 16.64
C THR A 95 -18.88 -19.56 16.08
N LEU A 96 -19.96 -20.26 15.85
CA LEU A 96 -21.23 -19.69 15.40
C LEU A 96 -22.15 -19.50 16.61
N ASN A 97 -22.93 -18.42 16.58
CA ASN A 97 -23.95 -18.13 17.58
C ASN A 97 -25.34 -18.43 16.99
N THR A 98 -26.16 -19.18 17.71
CA THR A 98 -27.55 -19.45 17.28
C THR A 98 -28.42 -18.20 17.30
N LYS A 99 -28.06 -17.15 18.04
CA LYS A 99 -28.68 -15.84 17.89
C LYS A 99 -28.08 -15.15 16.66
N GLY A 100 -28.92 -14.88 15.67
CA GLY A 100 -28.51 -14.31 14.39
C GLY A 100 -27.92 -15.32 13.41
N ALA A 101 -27.64 -16.56 13.83
CA ALA A 101 -26.97 -17.59 13.03
C ALA A 101 -25.70 -17.06 12.37
N THR A 102 -24.84 -16.35 13.08
CA THR A 102 -23.63 -15.69 12.56
C THR A 102 -22.37 -16.27 13.15
N VAL A 103 -21.24 -16.12 12.46
CA VAL A 103 -19.91 -16.43 13.00
C VAL A 103 -19.57 -15.37 14.04
N GLU A 104 -19.41 -15.75 15.30
CA GLU A 104 -19.09 -14.87 16.43
C GLU A 104 -17.59 -14.80 16.70
N LYS A 105 -16.85 -15.85 16.34
CA LYS A 105 -15.41 -15.94 16.56
C LYS A 105 -14.74 -16.68 15.41
N ALA A 106 -13.62 -16.18 14.94
CA ALA A 106 -12.77 -16.83 13.95
C ALA A 106 -11.32 -16.90 14.45
N VAL A 107 -10.79 -18.11 14.60
CA VAL A 107 -9.43 -18.40 15.04
C VAL A 107 -8.66 -19.05 13.90
N ILE A 108 -7.51 -18.50 13.55
CA ILE A 108 -6.62 -19.03 12.51
C ILE A 108 -5.51 -19.82 13.19
N LYS A 109 -5.52 -21.14 13.01
CA LYS A 109 -4.56 -22.04 13.65
C LYS A 109 -3.18 -21.96 13.02
N GLY A 110 -2.16 -22.15 13.85
CA GLY A 110 -0.76 -22.17 13.41
C GLY A 110 -0.11 -20.81 13.25
N TYR A 111 -0.83 -19.73 13.52
CA TYR A 111 -0.29 -18.37 13.57
C TYR A 111 -0.45 -17.80 14.95
N VAL A 112 0.67 -17.48 15.61
CA VAL A 112 0.65 -16.92 16.97
C VAL A 112 0.24 -15.45 16.91
N GLY A 113 -0.84 -15.09 17.63
CA GLY A 113 -1.27 -13.70 17.78
C GLY A 113 -0.44 -12.97 18.85
N HIS A 114 -0.05 -11.72 18.58
CA HIS A 114 0.45 -10.83 19.62
C HIS A 114 -0.75 -10.36 20.46
N ASN A 115 -0.98 -11.02 21.58
CA ASN A 115 -2.11 -10.72 22.46
C ASN A 115 -1.81 -9.44 23.26
N LEU A 116 -2.01 -8.28 22.63
CA LEU A 116 -1.73 -6.95 23.17
C LEU A 116 -2.68 -6.53 24.33
N GLN A 117 -3.72 -7.33 24.61
CA GLN A 117 -4.69 -7.08 25.67
C GLN A 117 -4.29 -7.68 27.02
N VAL A 118 -3.23 -8.48 27.09
CA VAL A 118 -2.80 -9.09 28.36
C VAL A 118 -1.77 -8.19 29.05
N LYS A 119 -2.24 -7.38 29.97
CA LYS A 119 -1.41 -6.52 30.85
C LYS A 119 -0.53 -7.29 31.83
N ASP A 120 -0.55 -8.61 31.80
CA ASP A 120 -0.13 -9.47 32.90
C ASP A 120 0.97 -10.48 32.53
N GLY A 121 1.86 -10.18 31.63
CA GLY A 121 3.12 -10.93 31.41
C GLY A 121 3.04 -12.46 31.22
N SER A 122 1.87 -13.08 31.41
CA SER A 122 1.59 -14.52 31.33
C SER A 122 0.90 -14.94 30.04
N ALA A 123 1.18 -14.27 28.93
CA ALA A 123 0.57 -14.59 27.65
C ALA A 123 1.06 -15.94 27.14
N GLU A 124 0.26 -17.00 27.36
CA GLU A 124 0.32 -18.18 26.50
C GLU A 124 0.17 -17.73 25.05
N ALA A 125 1.08 -18.18 24.20
CA ALA A 125 1.02 -17.94 22.77
C ALA A 125 -0.27 -18.54 22.22
N LYS A 126 -1.27 -17.70 21.93
CA LYS A 126 -2.58 -18.12 21.38
C LYS A 126 -2.60 -17.90 19.90
N ASP A 127 -3.34 -18.74 19.21
CA ASP A 127 -3.61 -18.58 17.78
C ASP A 127 -4.28 -17.23 17.47
N VAL A 128 -4.03 -16.70 16.26
CA VAL A 128 -4.61 -15.44 15.79
C VAL A 128 -6.13 -15.53 15.82
N THR A 129 -6.75 -14.59 16.54
CA THR A 129 -8.20 -14.41 16.57
C THR A 129 -8.57 -13.16 15.78
N LEU A 130 -9.23 -13.33 14.63
CA LEU A 130 -9.61 -12.20 13.77
C LEU A 130 -10.64 -11.31 14.48
N PHE A 131 -11.67 -11.91 15.03
CA PHE A 131 -12.72 -11.25 15.80
C PHE A 131 -13.34 -12.22 16.81
N GLU A 132 -13.96 -11.68 17.87
CA GLU A 132 -14.65 -12.43 18.90
C GLU A 132 -15.75 -11.60 19.56
N GLY A 133 -16.89 -12.22 19.82
CA GLY A 133 -18.01 -11.59 20.50
C GLY A 133 -18.67 -10.49 19.67
N ASN A 134 -18.61 -9.25 20.16
CA ASN A 134 -19.25 -8.11 19.52
C ASN A 134 -18.32 -7.35 18.55
N ASP A 135 -17.15 -7.86 18.23
CA ASP A 135 -16.25 -7.20 17.27
C ASP A 135 -16.85 -7.22 15.87
N GLN A 136 -17.49 -8.34 15.52
CA GLN A 136 -18.09 -8.56 14.21
C GLN A 136 -19.62 -8.65 14.32
N SER A 137 -20.31 -8.16 13.30
CA SER A 137 -21.75 -8.33 13.15
C SER A 137 -22.11 -8.50 11.67
N LEU A 138 -22.78 -9.60 11.35
CA LEU A 138 -23.37 -9.82 10.04
C LEU A 138 -24.88 -9.96 10.19
N LYS A 139 -25.64 -9.17 9.44
CA LYS A 139 -27.10 -9.15 9.47
C LYS A 139 -27.64 -9.22 8.06
N PHE A 140 -28.62 -10.11 7.87
CA PHE A 140 -29.45 -10.11 6.68
C PHE A 140 -30.80 -9.49 7.04
N MET A 141 -31.25 -8.54 6.24
CA MET A 141 -32.52 -7.86 6.44
C MET A 141 -33.41 -8.10 5.22
N LEU A 142 -34.59 -8.65 5.49
CA LEU A 142 -35.63 -8.96 4.50
C LEU A 142 -36.82 -8.06 4.75
N GLU A 143 -37.25 -7.31 3.73
CA GLU A 143 -38.38 -6.38 3.82
C GLU A 143 -39.69 -7.14 3.55
N ALA A 144 -40.32 -7.61 4.60
CA ALA A 144 -41.64 -8.24 4.51
C ALA A 144 -42.77 -7.18 4.64
N LYS A 145 -44.00 -7.57 4.21
CA LYS A 145 -45.18 -6.67 4.15
C LYS A 145 -45.53 -6.03 5.50
N GLU A 146 -45.40 -6.80 6.58
CA GLU A 146 -45.83 -6.36 7.91
C GLU A 146 -44.69 -5.75 8.71
N ALA A 147 -43.48 -6.30 8.64
CA ALA A 147 -42.31 -5.84 9.36
C ALA A 147 -41.05 -6.39 8.72
N ASN A 148 -39.92 -5.68 8.90
CA ASN A 148 -38.62 -6.17 8.46
C ASN A 148 -38.17 -7.35 9.31
N ILE A 149 -37.68 -8.40 8.66
CA ILE A 149 -37.09 -9.58 9.28
C ILE A 149 -35.58 -9.35 9.33
N ILE A 150 -35.02 -9.28 10.54
CA ILE A 150 -33.58 -9.08 10.75
C ILE A 150 -33.03 -10.32 11.43
N THR A 151 -32.10 -10.99 10.76
CA THR A 151 -31.58 -12.28 11.26
C THR A 151 -30.94 -12.16 12.64
N SER A 152 -30.26 -11.04 12.96
CA SER A 152 -29.63 -10.82 14.26
C SER A 152 -30.60 -10.79 15.44
N ASP A 153 -31.89 -10.61 15.20
CA ASP A 153 -32.93 -10.59 16.23
C ASP A 153 -33.47 -11.99 16.53
N LEU A 154 -33.23 -12.96 15.64
CA LEU A 154 -33.81 -14.29 15.70
C LEU A 154 -32.88 -15.30 16.39
N TYR A 155 -33.47 -16.23 17.11
CA TYR A 155 -32.81 -17.42 17.63
C TYR A 155 -33.09 -18.59 16.71
N PHE A 156 -32.04 -19.20 16.20
CA PHE A 156 -32.09 -20.32 15.29
C PHE A 156 -31.91 -21.65 16.05
N THR A 157 -32.68 -22.65 15.68
CA THR A 157 -32.52 -24.00 16.20
C THR A 157 -31.53 -24.77 15.32
N PRO A 158 -30.42 -25.24 15.90
CA PRO A 158 -29.43 -26.01 15.16
C PRO A 158 -29.88 -27.46 14.94
N SER A 159 -29.54 -27.97 13.78
CA SER A 159 -29.69 -29.37 13.39
C SER A 159 -28.53 -29.83 12.51
N ASN A 160 -28.36 -31.14 12.33
CA ASN A 160 -27.29 -31.74 11.51
C ASN A 160 -25.89 -31.19 11.87
N VAL A 161 -25.62 -31.05 13.18
CA VAL A 161 -24.35 -30.49 13.68
C VAL A 161 -23.26 -31.55 13.54
N THR A 162 -22.19 -31.15 12.83
CA THR A 162 -20.93 -31.90 12.73
C THR A 162 -19.77 -30.97 12.99
N ASP A 163 -18.54 -31.46 12.99
CA ASP A 163 -17.34 -30.61 13.10
C ASP A 163 -17.19 -29.61 11.94
N LYS A 164 -17.82 -29.88 10.78
CA LYS A 164 -17.71 -29.08 9.56
C LYS A 164 -19.02 -28.47 9.06
N SER A 165 -20.15 -28.86 9.58
CA SER A 165 -21.43 -28.37 9.08
C SER A 165 -22.49 -28.20 10.16
N VAL A 166 -23.41 -27.28 9.92
CA VAL A 166 -24.57 -27.04 10.75
C VAL A 166 -25.68 -26.42 9.92
N THR A 167 -26.94 -26.88 10.16
CA THR A 167 -28.12 -26.22 9.65
C THR A 167 -28.83 -25.51 10.79
N MET A 168 -29.10 -24.21 10.63
CA MET A 168 -29.75 -23.36 11.61
C MET A 168 -31.10 -22.89 11.06
N THR A 169 -32.20 -23.16 11.75
CA THR A 169 -33.56 -22.87 11.28
C THR A 169 -34.30 -21.97 12.26
N ALA A 170 -34.84 -20.86 11.78
CA ALA A 170 -35.80 -20.01 12.49
C ALA A 170 -37.21 -20.25 11.94
N VAL A 171 -38.18 -20.54 12.81
CA VAL A 171 -39.58 -20.81 12.44
C VAL A 171 -40.34 -19.48 12.44
N ALA A 172 -40.92 -19.14 11.28
CA ALA A 172 -41.73 -17.93 11.10
C ALA A 172 -43.24 -18.17 11.37
N GLY A 173 -43.63 -19.42 11.34
CA GLY A 173 -45.03 -19.89 11.49
C GLY A 173 -45.17 -21.30 10.95
N GLU A 174 -46.39 -21.84 10.94
CA GLU A 174 -46.64 -23.19 10.43
C GLU A 174 -46.21 -23.29 8.95
N GLY A 175 -45.30 -24.23 8.67
CA GLY A 175 -44.77 -24.47 7.33
C GLY A 175 -43.85 -23.35 6.78
N LYS A 176 -43.51 -22.33 7.58
CA LYS A 176 -42.69 -21.19 7.17
C LYS A 176 -41.38 -21.15 7.95
N THR A 177 -40.26 -21.26 7.27
CA THR A 177 -38.93 -21.27 7.92
C THR A 177 -37.92 -20.46 7.16
N LEU A 178 -37.00 -19.84 7.88
CA LEU A 178 -35.78 -19.27 7.38
C LEU A 178 -34.62 -20.16 7.83
N THR A 179 -33.88 -20.71 6.88
CA THR A 179 -32.82 -21.68 7.13
C THR A 179 -31.47 -21.16 6.64
N LEU A 180 -30.45 -21.20 7.50
CA LEU A 180 -29.07 -20.95 7.17
C LEU A 180 -28.28 -22.25 7.34
N THR A 181 -27.59 -22.67 6.29
CA THR A 181 -26.74 -23.87 6.33
C THR A 181 -25.28 -23.44 6.13
N TYR A 182 -24.42 -23.90 7.02
CA TYR A 182 -23.00 -23.66 6.98
C TYR A 182 -22.24 -24.94 6.72
N THR A 183 -21.20 -24.85 5.86
CA THR A 183 -20.30 -25.97 5.58
C THR A 183 -18.88 -25.43 5.50
N LEU A 184 -18.02 -25.88 6.41
CA LEU A 184 -16.61 -25.53 6.46
C LEU A 184 -15.81 -26.48 5.56
N GLY A 185 -15.03 -25.94 4.62
CA GLY A 185 -14.11 -26.68 3.77
C GLY A 185 -12.91 -27.27 4.55
N ASP A 186 -11.99 -27.86 3.81
CA ASP A 186 -10.71 -28.35 4.37
C ASP A 186 -9.63 -27.23 4.43
N ASP A 187 -9.95 -26.09 3.89
CA ASP A 187 -9.13 -24.89 3.85
C ASP A 187 -9.67 -23.78 4.78
N TYR A 188 -9.57 -22.54 4.36
CA TYR A 188 -10.04 -21.34 5.07
C TYR A 188 -11.44 -20.88 4.65
N MET A 189 -12.15 -21.67 3.78
CA MET A 189 -13.44 -21.30 3.22
C MET A 189 -14.59 -21.87 4.04
N LEU A 190 -15.59 -21.01 4.31
CA LEU A 190 -16.87 -21.37 4.88
C LEU A 190 -17.97 -21.05 3.86
N HIS A 191 -18.70 -22.06 3.42
CA HIS A 191 -19.87 -21.89 2.57
C HIS A 191 -21.12 -21.67 3.41
N MET A 192 -21.97 -20.75 2.98
CA MET A 192 -23.26 -20.46 3.62
C MET A 192 -24.37 -20.39 2.56
N SER A 193 -25.49 -21.00 2.85
CA SER A 193 -26.72 -20.80 2.08
C SER A 193 -27.83 -20.26 2.98
N LEU A 194 -28.59 -19.29 2.50
CA LEU A 194 -29.79 -18.73 3.15
C LEU A 194 -31.00 -19.04 2.28
N GLN A 195 -32.02 -19.73 2.85
CA GLN A 195 -33.21 -20.13 2.13
C GLN A 195 -34.48 -19.86 2.95
N ALA A 196 -35.48 -19.26 2.30
CA ALA A 196 -36.78 -18.97 2.87
C ALA A 196 -37.79 -20.03 2.37
N ASN A 197 -38.27 -20.92 3.21
CA ASN A 197 -39.23 -21.96 2.84
C ASN A 197 -40.63 -21.56 3.26
N GLY A 198 -41.61 -21.69 2.34
CA GLY A 198 -43.03 -21.39 2.61
C GLY A 198 -43.33 -19.91 2.89
N MET A 199 -42.35 -18.99 2.65
CA MET A 199 -42.45 -17.60 3.07
C MET A 199 -42.88 -16.65 1.95
N ALA A 200 -43.12 -17.09 0.71
CA ALA A 200 -43.44 -16.25 -0.43
C ALA A 200 -44.57 -15.21 -0.16
N GLY A 201 -45.62 -15.62 0.55
CA GLY A 201 -46.75 -14.77 0.87
C GLY A 201 -46.45 -13.60 1.81
N LEU A 202 -45.34 -13.66 2.52
CA LEU A 202 -44.88 -12.59 3.43
C LEU A 202 -44.29 -11.39 2.72
N PHE A 203 -43.82 -11.56 1.49
CA PHE A 203 -43.14 -10.54 0.71
C PHE A 203 -44.06 -9.95 -0.38
N SER A 204 -43.71 -8.76 -0.85
CA SER A 204 -44.31 -8.17 -2.04
C SER A 204 -44.02 -9.02 -3.27
N PRO A 205 -44.91 -9.10 -4.30
CA PRO A 205 -44.72 -9.94 -5.46
C PRO A 205 -43.41 -9.74 -6.22
N ASN A 206 -42.87 -8.50 -6.18
CA ASN A 206 -41.62 -8.12 -6.88
C ASN A 206 -40.41 -8.10 -5.94
N TYR A 207 -40.56 -8.56 -4.70
CA TYR A 207 -39.45 -8.57 -3.76
C TYR A 207 -38.45 -9.68 -4.11
N ASN A 208 -37.24 -9.31 -4.46
CA ASN A 208 -36.23 -10.24 -4.96
C ASN A 208 -34.80 -9.87 -4.46
N LYS A 209 -34.68 -9.03 -3.45
CA LYS A 209 -33.40 -8.54 -2.92
C LYS A 209 -33.44 -8.54 -1.40
N MET A 210 -32.27 -8.66 -0.79
CA MET A 210 -32.08 -8.49 0.65
C MET A 210 -30.91 -7.57 0.93
N ASP A 211 -30.98 -6.85 2.05
CA ASP A 211 -29.87 -6.09 2.55
C ASP A 211 -28.91 -6.97 3.37
N VAL A 212 -27.63 -6.74 3.19
CA VAL A 212 -26.52 -7.37 3.92
C VAL A 212 -25.74 -6.26 4.61
N ASP A 213 -25.78 -6.24 5.95
CA ASP A 213 -25.01 -5.30 6.76
C ASP A 213 -23.92 -6.07 7.52
N TRP A 214 -22.69 -5.89 7.09
CA TRP A 214 -21.52 -6.53 7.66
C TRP A 214 -20.59 -5.49 8.27
N SER A 215 -20.20 -5.68 9.52
CA SER A 215 -19.27 -4.79 10.24
C SER A 215 -18.28 -5.59 11.05
N ASP A 216 -17.07 -5.04 11.19
CA ASP A 216 -16.00 -5.62 12.00
C ASP A 216 -15.13 -4.52 12.62
N LYS A 217 -14.66 -4.78 13.85
CA LYS A 217 -13.58 -4.04 14.48
C LYS A 217 -12.30 -4.84 14.31
N ALA A 218 -11.50 -4.45 13.34
CA ALA A 218 -10.24 -5.11 13.03
C ALA A 218 -9.29 -5.07 14.24
N ARG A 219 -9.06 -6.23 14.85
CA ARG A 219 -8.15 -6.38 15.98
C ARG A 219 -6.71 -6.13 15.57
N GLN A 220 -5.95 -5.46 16.42
CA GLN A 220 -4.50 -5.36 16.23
C GLN A 220 -3.89 -6.76 16.45
N GLN A 221 -3.21 -7.29 15.44
CA GLN A 221 -2.56 -8.61 15.45
C GLN A 221 -1.05 -8.50 15.60
N GLU A 222 -0.45 -7.34 15.22
CA GLU A 222 0.98 -7.13 15.21
C GLU A 222 1.40 -6.10 16.28
N ARG A 223 2.67 -6.17 16.71
CA ARG A 223 3.20 -5.28 17.75
C ARG A 223 3.19 -3.81 17.32
N GLY A 224 3.44 -3.52 16.04
CA GLY A 224 3.55 -2.18 15.50
C GLY A 224 2.22 -1.60 15.03
N PHE A 225 1.46 -0.91 15.89
CA PHE A 225 0.17 -0.30 15.56
C PHE A 225 0.23 0.55 14.27
N MET A 226 1.17 1.50 14.18
CA MET A 226 1.26 2.42 13.04
C MET A 226 1.56 1.69 11.74
N PHE A 227 2.39 0.66 11.82
CA PHE A 227 2.78 -0.13 10.65
C PHE A 227 1.64 -1.03 10.18
N GLU A 228 1.03 -1.81 11.08
CA GLU A 228 -0.10 -2.68 10.75
C GLU A 228 -1.30 -1.87 10.26
N ASN A 229 -1.63 -0.74 10.91
CA ASN A 229 -2.75 0.12 10.54
C ASN A 229 -2.64 0.67 9.11
N ARG A 230 -1.41 0.88 8.58
CA ARG A 230 -1.15 1.31 7.21
C ARG A 230 -1.62 0.28 6.17
N TYR A 231 -1.56 -1.00 6.50
CA TYR A 231 -1.95 -2.11 5.62
C TYR A 231 -3.35 -2.65 5.92
N THR A 232 -4.02 -2.09 6.92
CA THR A 232 -5.38 -2.47 7.31
C THR A 232 -6.37 -1.64 6.51
N THR A 233 -7.15 -2.31 5.63
CA THR A 233 -8.02 -1.65 4.65
C THR A 233 -9.32 -2.41 4.43
N LEU A 234 -10.40 -1.66 4.13
CA LEU A 234 -11.59 -2.22 3.52
C LEU A 234 -11.35 -2.31 2.01
N THR A 235 -11.33 -3.52 1.48
CA THR A 235 -11.02 -3.83 0.09
C THR A 235 -12.21 -4.53 -0.56
N TYR A 236 -12.46 -4.31 -1.84
CA TYR A 236 -13.55 -4.94 -2.59
C TYR A 236 -13.10 -5.30 -4.00
N HIS A 237 -13.81 -6.22 -4.63
CA HIS A 237 -13.56 -6.64 -6.01
C HIS A 237 -14.78 -6.35 -6.87
N ASN A 238 -14.55 -5.70 -8.00
CA ASN A 238 -15.60 -5.39 -8.97
C ASN A 238 -15.90 -6.61 -9.82
N ALA A 239 -17.18 -6.91 -10.03
CA ALA A 239 -17.62 -8.07 -10.82
C ALA A 239 -17.16 -8.02 -12.29
N GLU A 240 -16.84 -6.84 -12.82
CA GLU A 240 -16.26 -6.66 -14.15
C GLU A 240 -14.73 -6.83 -14.18
N GLY A 241 -14.13 -7.10 -13.02
CA GLY A 241 -12.71 -7.29 -12.78
C GLY A 241 -12.01 -6.07 -12.19
N GLY A 242 -11.09 -6.33 -11.30
CA GLY A 242 -10.30 -5.33 -10.59
C GLY A 242 -10.63 -5.25 -9.11
N THR A 243 -9.57 -5.16 -8.30
CA THR A 243 -9.64 -5.00 -6.85
C THR A 243 -9.28 -3.58 -6.48
N ASP A 244 -10.10 -2.95 -5.67
CA ASP A 244 -9.90 -1.61 -5.14
C ASP A 244 -10.10 -1.57 -3.62
N HIS A 245 -9.77 -0.47 -2.99
CA HIS A 245 -9.87 -0.29 -1.54
C HIS A 245 -10.20 1.16 -1.21
N LEU A 246 -10.81 1.40 -0.06
CA LEU A 246 -11.05 2.75 0.42
C LEU A 246 -9.72 3.51 0.58
N ASN A 247 -9.71 4.77 0.19
CA ASN A 247 -8.54 5.64 0.36
C ASN A 247 -8.43 6.11 1.82
N GLU A 248 -8.06 5.19 2.71
CA GLU A 248 -8.13 5.37 4.15
C GLU A 248 -6.96 6.20 4.69
N GLY A 249 -7.32 7.23 5.44
CA GLY A 249 -6.41 8.12 6.15
C GLY A 249 -6.60 8.07 7.67
N SER A 250 -6.39 9.22 8.33
CA SER A 250 -6.58 9.42 9.76
C SER A 250 -8.01 9.79 10.16
N GLU A 251 -8.90 9.98 9.21
CA GLU A 251 -10.29 10.38 9.42
C GLU A 251 -11.27 9.28 9.00
N LYS A 252 -12.52 9.40 9.49
CA LYS A 252 -13.62 8.55 9.05
C LYS A 252 -13.85 8.75 7.55
N ILE A 253 -13.98 7.65 6.82
CA ILE A 253 -14.35 7.63 5.41
C ILE A 253 -15.68 6.92 5.24
N ASP A 254 -16.56 7.55 4.49
CA ASP A 254 -17.82 6.99 4.00
C ASP A 254 -17.78 7.07 2.48
N GLU A 255 -17.91 5.94 1.79
CA GLU A 255 -17.85 5.87 0.34
C GLU A 255 -18.98 5.02 -0.23
N LYS A 256 -19.57 5.50 -1.33
CA LYS A 256 -20.60 4.80 -2.08
C LYS A 256 -19.96 4.21 -3.33
N ILE A 257 -20.05 2.88 -3.47
CA ILE A 257 -19.45 2.14 -4.58
C ILE A 257 -20.50 2.00 -5.69
N GLU A 258 -20.21 2.57 -6.84
CA GLU A 258 -21.15 2.62 -7.97
C GLU A 258 -21.11 1.36 -8.85
N GLU A 259 -20.14 0.48 -8.64
CA GLU A 259 -19.96 -0.77 -9.36
C GLU A 259 -20.67 -1.93 -8.67
N THR A 260 -20.91 -3.00 -9.43
CA THR A 260 -21.33 -4.31 -8.90
C THR A 260 -20.12 -5.02 -8.32
N ILE A 261 -20.26 -5.60 -7.12
CA ILE A 261 -19.15 -6.17 -6.34
C ILE A 261 -19.32 -7.69 -6.20
N ASP A 262 -18.24 -8.44 -6.41
CA ASP A 262 -18.20 -9.88 -6.14
C ASP A 262 -17.99 -10.17 -4.66
N TRP A 263 -17.02 -9.47 -4.05
CA TRP A 263 -16.69 -9.67 -2.66
C TRP A 263 -16.20 -8.38 -1.98
N VAL A 264 -16.33 -8.38 -0.66
CA VAL A 264 -15.78 -7.36 0.25
C VAL A 264 -14.88 -8.04 1.26
N SER A 265 -13.76 -7.41 1.59
CA SER A 265 -12.77 -7.86 2.56
C SER A 265 -12.50 -6.82 3.62
N PHE A 266 -12.53 -7.23 4.88
CA PHE A 266 -11.92 -6.53 6.00
C PHE A 266 -10.53 -7.11 6.21
N LYS A 267 -9.54 -6.37 5.77
CA LYS A 267 -8.16 -6.81 5.67
C LYS A 267 -7.30 -6.16 6.74
N ASN A 268 -6.56 -6.97 7.51
CA ASN A 268 -5.38 -6.55 8.27
C ASN A 268 -4.11 -6.74 7.43
N GLN A 269 -2.95 -6.45 7.98
CA GLN A 269 -1.68 -6.65 7.27
C GLN A 269 -1.55 -8.10 6.75
N PHE A 270 -1.70 -9.08 7.62
CA PHE A 270 -1.43 -10.49 7.32
C PHE A 270 -2.66 -11.39 7.30
N PHE A 271 -3.83 -10.89 7.62
CA PHE A 271 -5.05 -11.69 7.68
C PHE A 271 -6.23 -10.93 7.10
N SER A 272 -7.20 -11.69 6.57
CA SER A 272 -8.43 -11.13 6.02
C SER A 272 -9.66 -11.93 6.41
N ALA A 273 -10.76 -11.23 6.59
CA ALA A 273 -12.11 -11.76 6.53
C ALA A 273 -12.75 -11.27 5.23
N ILE A 274 -13.25 -12.19 4.39
CA ILE A 274 -13.89 -11.88 3.10
C ILE A 274 -15.28 -12.45 3.07
N ILE A 275 -16.23 -11.74 2.48
CA ILE A 275 -17.56 -12.24 2.10
C ILE A 275 -17.71 -12.15 0.59
N VAL A 276 -18.08 -13.26 -0.05
CA VAL A 276 -18.35 -13.37 -1.48
C VAL A 276 -19.83 -13.68 -1.66
N SER A 277 -20.52 -13.02 -2.58
CA SER A 277 -21.89 -13.36 -2.97
C SER A 277 -21.92 -14.06 -4.33
N LYS A 278 -22.63 -15.18 -4.44
CA LYS A 278 -22.81 -15.88 -5.71
C LYS A 278 -23.49 -15.02 -6.77
N ASP A 279 -24.53 -14.29 -6.37
CA ASP A 279 -25.32 -13.43 -7.25
C ASP A 279 -24.80 -11.99 -7.28
N ASN A 280 -23.58 -11.72 -6.78
CA ASN A 280 -22.95 -10.43 -6.59
C ASN A 280 -23.66 -9.53 -5.57
N PHE A 281 -22.98 -8.49 -5.15
CA PHE A 281 -23.58 -7.36 -4.47
C PHE A 281 -23.88 -6.28 -5.51
N GLU A 282 -25.07 -5.70 -5.42
CA GLU A 282 -25.53 -4.70 -6.37
C GLU A 282 -24.74 -3.39 -6.24
N LYS A 283 -24.89 -2.55 -7.24
CA LYS A 283 -24.42 -1.16 -7.23
C LYS A 283 -24.95 -0.41 -6.02
N ASP A 284 -24.26 0.66 -5.68
CA ASP A 284 -24.63 1.54 -4.56
C ASP A 284 -24.39 0.92 -3.17
N ALA A 285 -23.45 -0.01 -3.07
CA ALA A 285 -22.96 -0.47 -1.78
C ALA A 285 -22.33 0.71 -1.02
N PHE A 286 -22.61 0.79 0.28
CA PHE A 286 -22.10 1.86 1.14
C PHE A 286 -21.07 1.31 2.11
N MET A 287 -19.85 1.84 2.05
CA MET A 287 -18.71 1.37 2.83
C MET A 287 -18.20 2.45 3.77
N THR A 288 -17.89 2.05 4.99
CA THR A 288 -17.41 2.96 6.04
C THR A 288 -16.13 2.39 6.66
N SER A 289 -15.14 3.23 6.88
CA SER A 289 -13.95 2.95 7.66
C SER A 289 -13.73 4.02 8.71
N ILE A 290 -13.56 3.62 9.98
CA ILE A 290 -13.38 4.51 11.13
C ILE A 290 -12.09 4.12 11.83
N PRO A 291 -11.02 4.96 11.80
CA PRO A 291 -9.79 4.71 12.52
C PRO A 291 -10.03 4.57 14.03
N GLN A 292 -9.26 3.69 14.68
CA GLN A 292 -9.29 3.52 16.12
C GLN A 292 -8.01 4.07 16.75
N GLU A 293 -8.08 4.40 18.04
CA GLU A 293 -6.94 4.95 18.77
C GLU A 293 -5.88 3.88 19.09
N LYS A 294 -4.60 4.28 19.06
CA LYS A 294 -3.49 3.44 19.52
C LYS A 294 -3.70 3.03 20.98
N GLY A 295 -3.59 1.74 21.27
CA GLY A 295 -3.80 1.17 22.59
C GLY A 295 -5.24 0.74 22.88
N SER A 296 -6.19 0.94 21.94
CA SER A 296 -7.55 0.40 22.04
C SER A 296 -7.61 -1.12 21.84
N GLY A 297 -6.57 -1.73 21.25
CA GLY A 297 -6.55 -3.12 20.79
C GLY A 297 -7.15 -3.32 19.41
N TYR A 298 -7.63 -2.25 18.77
CA TYR A 298 -8.23 -2.26 17.44
C TYR A 298 -7.54 -1.25 16.53
N LEU A 299 -7.53 -1.53 15.23
CA LEU A 299 -6.93 -0.68 14.20
C LEU A 299 -7.98 0.22 13.56
N LYS A 300 -9.06 -0.37 13.06
CA LYS A 300 -10.17 0.29 12.37
C LYS A 300 -11.48 -0.42 12.66
N GLN A 301 -12.58 0.32 12.54
CA GLN A 301 -13.91 -0.24 12.49
C GLN A 301 -14.43 -0.11 11.07
N PHE A 302 -14.75 -1.24 10.46
CA PHE A 302 -15.30 -1.35 9.13
C PHE A 302 -16.80 -1.61 9.14
N GLN A 303 -17.49 -1.12 8.11
CA GLN A 303 -18.87 -1.48 7.81
C GLN A 303 -19.08 -1.49 6.31
N ALA A 304 -19.76 -2.53 5.81
CA ALA A 304 -20.22 -2.63 4.44
C ALA A 304 -21.72 -2.93 4.42
N LYS A 305 -22.51 -2.03 3.83
CA LYS A 305 -23.93 -2.18 3.60
C LYS A 305 -24.15 -2.46 2.13
N MET A 306 -24.66 -3.63 1.83
CA MET A 306 -24.75 -4.16 0.48
C MET A 306 -26.15 -4.72 0.23
N LYS A 307 -26.49 -4.94 -1.03
CA LYS A 307 -27.72 -5.65 -1.44
C LYS A 307 -27.36 -6.79 -2.36
N THR A 308 -28.07 -7.90 -2.24
CA THR A 308 -27.90 -9.06 -3.12
C THR A 308 -29.24 -9.74 -3.41
N ALA A 309 -29.27 -10.64 -4.38
CA ALA A 309 -30.47 -11.33 -4.79
C ALA A 309 -31.02 -12.24 -3.68
N PHE A 310 -32.33 -12.26 -3.56
CA PHE A 310 -33.07 -13.12 -2.63
C PHE A 310 -34.30 -13.69 -3.31
N ASP A 311 -34.53 -15.00 -3.16
CA ASP A 311 -35.74 -15.68 -3.65
C ASP A 311 -36.72 -15.95 -2.51
N PRO A 312 -37.80 -15.17 -2.38
CA PRO A 312 -38.80 -15.36 -1.35
C PRO A 312 -39.63 -16.65 -1.51
N THR A 313 -39.57 -17.31 -2.69
CA THR A 313 -40.28 -18.59 -2.93
C THR A 313 -39.53 -19.77 -2.35
N GLY A 314 -38.25 -19.61 -2.02
CA GLY A 314 -37.41 -20.69 -1.50
C GLY A 314 -36.97 -21.72 -2.52
N LYS A 315 -37.17 -21.48 -3.81
CA LYS A 315 -36.71 -22.39 -4.87
C LYS A 315 -35.20 -22.29 -5.07
N LYS A 316 -34.65 -21.08 -4.90
CA LYS A 316 -33.22 -20.78 -4.99
C LYS A 316 -32.73 -20.25 -3.64
N ALA A 317 -31.67 -20.82 -3.11
CA ALA A 317 -30.99 -20.28 -1.94
C ALA A 317 -30.09 -19.10 -2.35
N SER A 318 -29.94 -18.09 -1.49
CA SER A 318 -28.87 -17.10 -1.60
C SER A 318 -27.59 -17.69 -1.01
N GLU A 319 -26.56 -17.81 -1.82
CA GLU A 319 -25.32 -18.51 -1.46
C GLU A 319 -24.17 -17.50 -1.26
N PHE A 320 -23.39 -17.72 -0.21
CA PHE A 320 -22.24 -16.94 0.16
C PHE A 320 -21.05 -17.84 0.47
N GLU A 321 -19.88 -17.34 0.22
CA GLU A 321 -18.62 -17.93 0.67
C GLU A 321 -17.89 -16.91 1.55
N PHE A 322 -17.32 -17.40 2.64
CA PHE A 322 -16.46 -16.59 3.51
C PHE A 322 -15.06 -17.17 3.51
N TYR A 323 -14.09 -16.28 3.50
CA TYR A 323 -12.70 -16.63 3.75
C TYR A 323 -12.27 -16.03 5.08
N PHE A 324 -11.69 -16.83 5.95
CA PHE A 324 -11.06 -16.38 7.20
C PHE A 324 -9.66 -16.96 7.24
N GLY A 325 -8.65 -16.17 6.89
CA GLY A 325 -7.33 -16.74 6.72
C GLY A 325 -6.21 -15.74 6.48
N PRO A 326 -4.98 -16.26 6.23
CA PRO A 326 -3.78 -15.48 6.02
C PRO A 326 -3.74 -14.82 4.63
N ASN A 327 -3.16 -13.64 4.55
CA ASN A 327 -2.85 -12.92 3.32
C ASN A 327 -1.57 -13.48 2.67
N ASP A 328 -1.55 -14.77 2.41
CA ASP A 328 -0.50 -15.44 1.65
C ASP A 328 -0.90 -15.55 0.18
N PHE A 329 -0.01 -15.13 -0.72
CA PHE A 329 -0.30 -15.10 -2.16
C PHE A 329 -0.68 -16.48 -2.72
N GLN A 330 0.03 -17.54 -2.32
CA GLN A 330 -0.20 -18.88 -2.83
C GLN A 330 -1.46 -19.50 -2.21
N ILE A 331 -1.69 -19.26 -0.91
CA ILE A 331 -2.89 -19.72 -0.22
C ILE A 331 -4.12 -19.07 -0.84
N LEU A 332 -4.14 -17.74 -0.99
CA LEU A 332 -5.25 -17.01 -1.59
C LEU A 332 -5.55 -17.47 -3.02
N LYS A 333 -4.50 -17.67 -3.83
CA LYS A 333 -4.64 -18.17 -5.22
C LYS A 333 -5.15 -19.60 -5.29
N ASN A 334 -4.80 -20.46 -4.33
CA ASN A 334 -5.29 -21.83 -4.29
C ASN A 334 -6.71 -21.89 -3.75
N THR A 335 -7.02 -21.15 -2.69
CA THR A 335 -8.35 -21.04 -2.10
C THR A 335 -9.38 -20.54 -3.12
N GLU A 336 -9.01 -19.62 -4.00
CA GLU A 336 -9.89 -19.18 -5.09
C GLU A 336 -10.36 -20.32 -5.99
N LYS A 337 -9.52 -21.34 -6.22
CA LYS A 337 -9.87 -22.53 -7.03
C LYS A 337 -10.86 -23.45 -6.34
N GLU A 338 -10.94 -23.38 -5.00
CA GLU A 338 -11.90 -24.14 -4.20
C GLU A 338 -13.30 -23.47 -4.16
N SER A 339 -13.41 -22.21 -4.63
CA SER A 339 -14.69 -21.53 -4.75
C SER A 339 -15.61 -22.28 -5.70
N THR A 340 -16.85 -22.49 -5.24
CA THR A 340 -17.90 -23.20 -6.00
C THR A 340 -18.66 -22.29 -6.97
N PHE A 341 -18.39 -20.98 -6.94
CA PHE A 341 -19.13 -20.00 -7.72
C PHE A 341 -18.63 -19.84 -9.17
N GLY A 342 -17.47 -20.39 -9.49
CA GLY A 342 -16.92 -20.37 -10.85
C GLY A 342 -16.54 -18.95 -11.34
N LYS A 343 -16.20 -18.06 -10.41
CA LYS A 343 -15.80 -16.68 -10.66
C LYS A 343 -14.28 -16.52 -10.59
N ASP A 344 -13.75 -15.55 -11.32
CA ASP A 344 -12.38 -15.07 -11.16
C ASP A 344 -12.36 -14.05 -10.02
N LEU A 345 -12.11 -14.51 -8.80
CA LEU A 345 -12.23 -13.70 -7.58
C LEU A 345 -10.95 -12.91 -7.28
N GLU A 346 -9.82 -13.27 -7.88
CA GLU A 346 -8.54 -12.59 -7.77
C GLU A 346 -8.10 -12.29 -6.31
N PHE A 347 -8.39 -13.19 -5.35
CA PHE A 347 -8.06 -13.02 -3.92
C PHE A 347 -6.58 -12.69 -3.68
N GLN A 348 -5.68 -13.19 -4.52
CA GLN A 348 -4.24 -12.91 -4.43
C GLN A 348 -3.91 -11.41 -4.62
N LYS A 349 -4.83 -10.59 -5.14
CA LYS A 349 -4.65 -9.14 -5.23
C LYS A 349 -4.75 -8.43 -3.88
N LEU A 350 -5.26 -9.10 -2.84
CA LEU A 350 -5.20 -8.61 -1.46
C LEU A 350 -3.75 -8.44 -0.98
N VAL A 351 -2.82 -9.25 -1.50
CA VAL A 351 -1.39 -9.05 -1.27
C VAL A 351 -0.88 -7.95 -2.20
N TYR A 352 -0.67 -6.76 -1.64
CA TYR A 352 -0.22 -5.61 -2.43
C TYR A 352 1.23 -5.76 -2.86
N LEU A 353 1.46 -6.02 -4.14
CA LEU A 353 2.79 -6.20 -4.73
C LEU A 353 3.30 -4.95 -5.49
N GLY A 354 2.63 -3.82 -5.35
CA GLY A 354 3.01 -2.55 -6.00
C GLY A 354 2.28 -2.27 -7.32
N TRP A 355 2.64 -1.16 -7.97
CA TRP A 355 2.09 -0.72 -9.25
C TRP A 355 2.39 -1.73 -10.39
N PRO A 356 1.76 -1.64 -11.56
CA PRO A 356 1.84 -2.69 -12.59
C PRO A 356 3.26 -3.15 -12.94
N VAL A 357 4.22 -2.23 -13.13
CA VAL A 357 5.63 -2.55 -13.42
C VAL A 357 6.30 -3.23 -12.23
N ILE A 358 6.08 -2.69 -11.03
CA ILE A 358 6.63 -3.22 -9.77
C ILE A 358 6.01 -4.57 -9.44
N ARG A 359 4.70 -4.68 -9.61
CA ARG A 359 3.93 -5.94 -9.45
C ARG A 359 4.46 -7.04 -10.35
N TRP A 360 4.84 -6.71 -11.59
CA TRP A 360 5.44 -7.68 -12.51
C TRP A 360 6.76 -8.26 -11.93
N ILE A 361 7.66 -7.40 -11.42
CA ILE A 361 8.92 -7.83 -10.80
C ILE A 361 8.60 -8.73 -9.59
N ASN A 362 7.73 -8.29 -8.69
CA ASN A 362 7.40 -9.04 -7.48
C ASN A 362 6.68 -10.37 -7.80
N ARG A 363 5.73 -10.37 -8.72
CA ARG A 363 4.94 -11.56 -9.06
C ARG A 363 5.74 -12.63 -9.80
N PHE A 364 6.61 -12.26 -10.74
CA PHE A 364 7.31 -13.22 -11.61
C PHE A 364 8.73 -13.54 -11.15
N PHE A 365 9.30 -12.73 -10.28
CA PHE A 365 10.66 -12.95 -9.79
C PHE A 365 10.70 -13.08 -8.26
N THR A 366 10.32 -12.01 -7.52
CA THR A 366 10.56 -11.95 -6.07
C THR A 366 9.82 -13.06 -5.32
N LEU A 367 8.53 -13.27 -5.60
CA LEU A 367 7.70 -14.31 -4.98
C LEU A 367 8.27 -15.71 -5.17
N TYR A 368 8.55 -16.11 -6.43
CA TYR A 368 9.03 -17.47 -6.71
C TYR A 368 10.41 -17.74 -6.12
N VAL A 369 11.32 -16.76 -6.21
CA VAL A 369 12.66 -16.89 -5.63
C VAL A 369 12.57 -16.93 -4.11
N PHE A 370 11.71 -16.10 -3.53
CA PHE A 370 11.49 -16.07 -2.08
C PHE A 370 10.93 -17.40 -1.58
N ASP A 371 9.84 -17.89 -2.18
CA ASP A 371 9.22 -19.17 -1.82
C ASP A 371 10.20 -20.35 -1.98
N TRP A 372 10.97 -20.36 -3.06
CA TRP A 372 11.96 -21.41 -3.27
C TRP A 372 13.08 -21.39 -2.20
N LEU A 373 13.60 -20.21 -1.88
CA LEU A 373 14.63 -20.06 -0.87
C LEU A 373 14.11 -20.35 0.55
N SER A 374 12.88 -19.96 0.86
CA SER A 374 12.26 -20.15 2.17
C SER A 374 12.07 -21.61 2.57
N ASN A 375 11.96 -22.52 1.58
CA ASN A 375 11.89 -23.95 1.84
C ASN A 375 13.22 -24.57 2.26
N VAL A 376 14.34 -23.85 2.08
CA VAL A 376 15.70 -24.38 2.31
C VAL A 376 16.44 -23.62 3.40
N PHE A 377 16.20 -22.31 3.52
CA PHE A 377 16.96 -21.42 4.40
C PHE A 377 16.06 -20.66 5.38
N PRO A 378 16.57 -20.34 6.59
CA PRO A 378 15.89 -19.42 7.50
C PRO A 378 15.66 -18.05 6.84
N MET A 379 14.54 -17.37 7.18
CA MET A 379 14.08 -16.16 6.52
C MET A 379 15.10 -15.01 6.47
N GLY A 380 15.90 -14.81 7.52
CA GLY A 380 16.95 -13.81 7.50
C GLY A 380 18.05 -14.09 6.47
N ILE A 381 18.39 -15.36 6.24
CA ILE A 381 19.31 -15.79 5.18
C ILE A 381 18.66 -15.61 3.81
N VAL A 382 17.37 -15.90 3.69
CA VAL A 382 16.59 -15.65 2.45
C VAL A 382 16.69 -14.19 2.04
N LEU A 383 16.52 -13.23 2.97
CA LEU A 383 16.65 -11.80 2.71
C LEU A 383 18.07 -11.43 2.22
N ILE A 384 19.12 -12.03 2.76
CA ILE A 384 20.50 -11.82 2.29
C ILE A 384 20.68 -12.39 0.88
N LEU A 385 20.23 -13.62 0.64
CA LEU A 385 20.40 -14.31 -0.65
C LEU A 385 19.63 -13.62 -1.78
N ILE A 386 18.38 -13.21 -1.53
CA ILE A 386 17.61 -12.48 -2.54
C ILE A 386 18.24 -11.10 -2.83
N THR A 387 18.77 -10.44 -1.80
CA THR A 387 19.51 -9.18 -1.97
C THR A 387 20.75 -9.40 -2.85
N LEU A 388 21.53 -10.43 -2.57
CA LEU A 388 22.72 -10.78 -3.34
C LEU A 388 22.35 -11.10 -4.80
N LEU A 389 21.31 -11.89 -5.02
CA LEU A 389 20.83 -12.24 -6.36
C LEU A 389 20.40 -11.01 -7.16
N LEU A 390 19.62 -10.10 -6.55
CA LEU A 390 19.25 -8.83 -7.16
C LEU A 390 20.47 -7.96 -7.49
N LYS A 391 21.49 -7.94 -6.63
CA LYS A 391 22.76 -7.22 -6.90
C LYS A 391 23.54 -7.88 -8.04
N LEU A 392 23.56 -9.19 -8.15
CA LEU A 392 24.19 -9.89 -9.27
C LEU A 392 23.51 -9.59 -10.61
N ILE A 393 22.17 -9.59 -10.65
CA ILE A 393 21.39 -9.25 -11.84
C ILE A 393 21.65 -7.80 -12.28
N THR A 394 21.72 -6.88 -11.34
CA THR A 394 21.93 -5.45 -11.63
C THR A 394 23.41 -5.09 -11.84
N TYR A 395 24.36 -5.95 -11.43
CA TYR A 395 25.80 -5.69 -11.47
C TYR A 395 26.33 -5.22 -12.84
N PRO A 396 26.00 -5.85 -13.99
CA PRO A 396 26.51 -5.41 -15.29
C PRO A 396 26.15 -3.97 -15.61
N MET A 397 24.94 -3.55 -15.22
CA MET A 397 24.45 -2.18 -15.42
C MET A 397 25.12 -1.19 -14.47
N VAL A 398 25.29 -1.57 -13.20
CA VAL A 398 26.02 -0.78 -12.19
C VAL A 398 27.47 -0.60 -12.61
N LYS A 399 28.16 -1.67 -13.07
CA LYS A 399 29.52 -1.60 -13.58
C LYS A 399 29.65 -0.66 -14.78
N LYS A 400 28.73 -0.75 -15.76
CA LYS A 400 28.73 0.13 -16.94
C LYS A 400 28.56 1.60 -16.56
N SER A 401 27.69 1.90 -15.62
CA SER A 401 27.46 3.24 -15.12
C SER A 401 28.66 3.76 -14.31
N TYR A 402 29.22 2.93 -13.42
CA TYR A 402 30.46 3.24 -12.71
C TYR A 402 31.62 3.58 -13.67
N MET A 403 31.83 2.77 -14.71
CA MET A 403 32.85 3.02 -15.72
C MET A 403 32.63 4.34 -16.47
N SER A 404 31.38 4.73 -16.71
CA SER A 404 31.09 6.04 -17.30
C SER A 404 31.45 7.18 -16.35
N SER A 405 31.12 7.04 -15.07
CA SER A 405 31.55 8.00 -14.04
C SER A 405 33.07 8.08 -13.91
N ALA A 406 33.77 6.93 -13.98
CA ALA A 406 35.23 6.89 -13.97
C ALA A 406 35.84 7.61 -15.19
N LYS A 407 35.23 7.48 -16.38
CA LYS A 407 35.67 8.22 -17.59
C LYS A 407 35.53 9.74 -17.41
N MET A 408 34.45 10.20 -16.80
CA MET A 408 34.27 11.63 -16.50
C MET A 408 35.34 12.12 -15.53
N ARG A 409 35.69 11.33 -14.51
CA ARG A 409 36.73 11.63 -13.53
C ARG A 409 38.11 11.82 -14.19
N VAL A 410 38.54 10.88 -15.05
CA VAL A 410 39.86 10.95 -15.71
C VAL A 410 39.94 12.05 -16.75
N LEU A 411 38.81 12.52 -17.31
CA LEU A 411 38.76 13.64 -18.23
C LEU A 411 38.74 15.01 -17.54
N LYS A 412 38.62 15.08 -16.20
CA LYS A 412 38.52 16.31 -15.44
C LYS A 412 39.63 17.33 -15.77
N PRO A 413 40.92 16.99 -15.84
CA PRO A 413 42.00 17.96 -16.17
C PRO A 413 41.80 18.57 -17.56
N LYS A 414 41.32 17.80 -18.53
CA LYS A 414 41.05 18.27 -19.91
C LYS A 414 39.84 19.20 -19.97
N LEU A 415 38.81 18.89 -19.19
CA LEU A 415 37.64 19.76 -19.04
C LEU A 415 38.00 21.09 -18.38
N GLU A 416 38.85 21.08 -17.35
CA GLU A 416 39.35 22.27 -16.70
C GLU A 416 40.12 23.14 -17.68
N ALA A 417 41.01 22.56 -18.48
CA ALA A 417 41.77 23.28 -19.52
C ALA A 417 40.81 23.85 -20.59
N ALA A 418 39.83 23.08 -21.10
CA ALA A 418 38.90 23.55 -22.11
C ALA A 418 37.94 24.65 -21.63
N THR A 419 37.70 24.73 -20.30
CA THR A 419 36.79 25.70 -19.69
C THR A 419 37.50 26.87 -18.99
N ALA A 420 38.84 26.89 -18.96
CA ALA A 420 39.61 27.88 -18.24
C ALA A 420 39.36 29.32 -18.68
N GLN A 421 38.99 29.51 -19.96
CA GLN A 421 38.69 30.84 -20.51
C GLN A 421 37.31 31.39 -20.09
N TYR A 422 36.40 30.55 -19.57
CA TYR A 422 35.04 30.95 -19.22
C TYR A 422 34.91 31.12 -17.69
N ASN A 423 35.41 32.23 -17.14
CA ASN A 423 35.46 32.44 -15.70
C ASN A 423 34.42 33.44 -15.17
N LYS A 424 33.71 34.14 -16.05
CA LYS A 424 32.69 35.14 -15.67
C LYS A 424 31.33 34.49 -15.45
N PRO A 425 30.50 35.04 -14.58
CA PRO A 425 29.13 34.54 -14.39
C PRO A 425 28.28 34.54 -15.66
N GLU A 426 28.56 35.45 -16.58
CA GLU A 426 27.88 35.60 -17.87
C GLU A 426 28.23 34.49 -18.85
N ASP A 427 29.37 33.82 -18.69
CA ASP A 427 29.88 32.79 -19.58
C ASP A 427 29.39 31.36 -19.21
N GLN A 428 28.49 31.20 -18.24
CA GLN A 428 28.07 29.90 -17.72
C GLN A 428 27.53 28.99 -18.82
N MET A 429 26.73 29.52 -19.73
CA MET A 429 26.18 28.75 -20.84
C MET A 429 27.25 28.28 -21.81
N GLN A 430 28.24 29.15 -22.10
CA GLN A 430 29.37 28.83 -22.97
C GLN A 430 30.29 27.80 -22.31
N LYS A 431 30.52 27.92 -21.00
CA LYS A 431 31.25 26.93 -20.22
C LYS A 431 30.61 25.56 -20.24
N GLN A 432 29.28 25.50 -20.07
CA GLN A 432 28.51 24.24 -20.15
C GLN A 432 28.57 23.64 -21.56
N GLN A 433 28.46 24.44 -22.60
CA GLN A 433 28.62 24.01 -23.98
C GLN A 433 30.02 23.46 -24.26
N ALA A 434 31.06 24.13 -23.80
CA ALA A 434 32.45 23.68 -23.94
C ALA A 434 32.69 22.34 -23.23
N MET A 435 32.13 22.16 -22.02
CA MET A 435 32.19 20.88 -21.30
C MET A 435 31.46 19.76 -22.07
N MET A 436 30.27 20.02 -22.57
CA MET A 436 29.51 19.03 -23.35
C MET A 436 30.22 18.67 -24.66
N ALA A 437 30.81 19.64 -25.33
CA ALA A 437 31.61 19.43 -26.53
C ALA A 437 32.85 18.57 -26.23
N GLU A 438 33.53 18.81 -25.09
CA GLU A 438 34.69 18.01 -24.70
C GLU A 438 34.30 16.56 -24.34
N TYR A 439 33.22 16.36 -23.57
CA TYR A 439 32.67 14.99 -23.34
C TYR A 439 32.31 14.28 -24.63
N ALA A 440 31.70 14.99 -25.58
CA ALA A 440 31.32 14.43 -26.87
C ALA A 440 32.53 13.95 -27.70
N LYS A 441 33.68 14.65 -27.67
CA LYS A 441 34.93 14.24 -28.33
C LYS A 441 35.40 12.87 -27.88
N TYR A 442 35.25 12.56 -26.59
CA TYR A 442 35.65 11.27 -26.00
C TYR A 442 34.51 10.24 -25.96
N GLY A 443 33.30 10.55 -26.48
CA GLY A 443 32.14 9.67 -26.47
C GLY A 443 31.63 9.35 -25.06
N VAL A 444 31.74 10.30 -24.14
CA VAL A 444 31.28 10.17 -22.75
C VAL A 444 30.00 10.98 -22.55
N SER A 445 29.00 10.39 -21.90
CA SER A 445 27.74 11.06 -21.59
C SER A 445 27.64 11.39 -20.11
N PRO A 446 27.41 12.65 -19.71
CA PRO A 446 27.24 13.01 -18.30
C PRO A 446 25.99 12.40 -17.66
N LEU A 447 24.94 12.11 -18.45
CA LEU A 447 23.72 11.46 -17.97
C LEU A 447 23.93 10.02 -17.50
N SER A 448 24.99 9.36 -17.94
CA SER A 448 25.27 7.98 -17.55
C SER A 448 25.70 7.82 -16.08
N GLY A 449 26.08 8.93 -15.41
CA GLY A 449 26.40 8.94 -13.97
C GLY A 449 25.19 8.73 -13.06
N CYS A 450 23.98 9.11 -13.47
CA CYS A 450 22.75 8.92 -12.70
C CYS A 450 22.02 7.60 -13.02
N LEU A 451 22.48 6.85 -14.03
CA LEU A 451 21.85 5.61 -14.48
C LEU A 451 21.73 4.53 -13.37
N PRO A 452 22.69 4.35 -12.42
CA PRO A 452 22.54 3.38 -11.34
C PRO A 452 21.32 3.65 -10.49
N MET A 453 21.05 4.92 -10.18
CA MET A 453 19.90 5.32 -9.36
C MET A 453 18.58 4.96 -10.04
N LEU A 454 18.47 5.23 -11.36
CA LEU A 454 17.27 4.92 -12.14
C LEU A 454 17.00 3.40 -12.23
N ILE A 455 18.04 2.58 -12.30
CA ILE A 455 17.93 1.12 -12.37
C ILE A 455 17.62 0.53 -10.99
N GLN A 456 18.22 1.09 -9.95
CA GLN A 456 18.07 0.60 -8.57
C GLN A 456 16.68 0.94 -8.00
N MET A 457 16.05 2.04 -8.43
CA MET A 457 14.78 2.52 -7.88
C MET A 457 13.63 1.53 -8.05
N PRO A 458 13.38 0.89 -9.23
CA PRO A 458 12.34 -0.13 -9.35
C PRO A 458 12.54 -1.32 -8.42
N VAL A 459 13.80 -1.77 -8.25
CA VAL A 459 14.14 -2.89 -7.34
C VAL A 459 13.88 -2.49 -5.89
N TRP A 460 14.26 -1.27 -5.51
CA TRP A 460 14.04 -0.72 -4.17
C TRP A 460 12.54 -0.63 -3.83
N VAL A 461 11.74 -0.09 -4.75
CA VAL A 461 10.29 0.02 -4.60
C VAL A 461 9.63 -1.37 -4.62
N ALA A 462 10.15 -2.32 -5.40
CA ALA A 462 9.63 -3.69 -5.42
C ALA A 462 9.75 -4.34 -4.04
N MET A 463 10.91 -4.27 -3.41
CA MET A 463 11.13 -4.83 -2.08
C MET A 463 10.40 -4.05 -0.97
N PHE A 464 10.23 -2.73 -1.14
CA PHE A 464 9.41 -1.91 -0.24
C PHE A 464 7.95 -2.37 -0.19
N ASN A 465 7.41 -2.82 -1.31
CA ASN A 465 6.05 -3.36 -1.37
C ASN A 465 5.97 -4.84 -1.01
N PHE A 466 7.03 -5.61 -1.28
CA PHE A 466 7.03 -7.05 -1.06
C PHE A 466 7.25 -7.43 0.42
N VAL A 467 8.33 -6.94 1.03
CA VAL A 467 8.75 -7.38 2.38
C VAL A 467 7.69 -7.14 3.45
N PRO A 468 6.99 -5.98 3.52
CA PRO A 468 5.94 -5.77 4.51
C PRO A 468 4.71 -6.67 4.35
N ASN A 469 4.49 -7.22 3.15
CA ASN A 469 3.35 -8.09 2.83
C ASN A 469 3.72 -9.58 2.82
N ALA A 470 4.98 -9.94 3.10
CA ALA A 470 5.45 -11.32 3.16
C ALA A 470 5.14 -11.92 4.53
N ILE A 471 4.01 -12.62 4.65
CA ILE A 471 3.58 -13.27 5.91
C ILE A 471 4.60 -14.30 6.42
N GLN A 472 5.43 -14.87 5.55
CA GLN A 472 6.48 -15.81 5.89
C GLN A 472 7.56 -15.22 6.81
N LEU A 473 7.67 -13.88 6.88
CA LEU A 473 8.59 -13.19 7.80
C LEU A 473 8.03 -13.05 9.22
N ARG A 474 6.72 -13.32 9.39
CA ARG A 474 6.02 -13.11 10.65
C ARG A 474 6.43 -14.15 11.69
N GLY A 475 6.88 -13.66 12.85
CA GLY A 475 7.38 -14.51 13.94
C GLY A 475 8.77 -15.10 13.72
N GLU A 476 9.41 -14.85 12.56
CA GLU A 476 10.71 -15.39 12.23
C GLU A 476 11.84 -14.59 12.90
N LYS A 477 12.71 -15.31 13.63
CA LYS A 477 13.84 -14.72 14.37
C LYS A 477 15.09 -14.73 13.50
N PHE A 478 15.87 -13.66 13.57
CA PHE A 478 17.18 -13.62 12.93
C PHE A 478 18.14 -12.66 13.65
N LEU A 479 19.33 -13.15 13.99
CA LEU A 479 20.34 -12.42 14.78
C LEU A 479 19.74 -11.91 16.10
N TRP A 480 19.70 -10.57 16.28
CA TRP A 480 19.09 -9.92 17.43
C TRP A 480 17.59 -9.63 17.27
N MET A 481 17.06 -9.77 16.05
CA MET A 481 15.66 -9.52 15.72
C MET A 481 14.80 -10.69 16.19
N SER A 482 13.82 -10.40 17.05
CA SER A 482 12.88 -11.40 17.56
C SER A 482 11.78 -11.75 16.57
N ASP A 483 11.49 -10.84 15.64
CA ASP A 483 10.48 -10.99 14.59
C ASP A 483 10.84 -10.07 13.42
N LEU A 484 10.98 -10.63 12.21
CA LEU A 484 11.34 -9.88 11.00
C LEU A 484 10.20 -9.05 10.44
N SER A 485 8.95 -9.32 10.84
CA SER A 485 7.77 -8.61 10.35
C SER A 485 7.44 -7.33 11.13
N THR A 486 8.01 -7.15 12.32
CA THR A 486 7.80 -5.98 13.18
C THR A 486 9.11 -5.23 13.44
N PHE A 487 9.06 -4.10 14.14
CA PHE A 487 10.27 -3.35 14.52
C PHE A 487 11.08 -4.08 15.61
N ASP A 488 12.38 -3.79 15.67
CA ASP A 488 13.34 -4.37 16.62
C ASP A 488 13.88 -3.30 17.61
N PRO A 489 13.22 -3.08 18.75
CA PRO A 489 13.58 -1.99 19.63
C PRO A 489 14.84 -2.28 20.42
N ILE A 490 15.78 -1.32 20.46
CA ILE A 490 16.87 -1.29 21.45
C ILE A 490 16.34 -0.72 22.76
N PHE A 491 15.55 0.35 22.66
CA PHE A 491 14.91 1.03 23.75
C PHE A 491 13.44 1.25 23.43
N GLU A 492 12.59 1.01 24.44
CA GLU A 492 11.18 1.34 24.43
C GLU A 492 10.86 2.24 25.61
N TRP A 493 9.99 3.21 25.39
CA TRP A 493 9.49 4.11 26.42
C TRP A 493 7.97 4.26 26.30
N ASN A 494 7.30 4.47 27.41
CA ASN A 494 5.83 4.49 27.45
C ASN A 494 5.20 5.80 26.94
N THR A 495 6.00 6.69 26.36
CA THR A 495 5.55 8.02 25.92
C THR A 495 5.81 8.17 24.43
N ASN A 496 4.81 8.59 23.67
CA ASN A 496 5.01 8.86 22.24
C ASN A 496 5.76 10.20 22.06
N ILE A 497 7.04 10.12 21.67
CA ILE A 497 7.86 11.31 21.36
C ILE A 497 7.56 11.72 19.93
N TRP A 498 7.22 13.01 19.73
CA TRP A 498 6.94 13.54 18.42
C TRP A 498 8.06 13.22 17.42
N LEU A 499 7.73 12.68 16.24
CA LEU A 499 8.59 12.18 15.16
C LEU A 499 9.35 10.87 15.44
N ILE A 500 9.66 10.51 16.69
CA ILE A 500 10.45 9.30 17.00
C ILE A 500 9.54 8.12 17.35
N GLY A 501 8.34 8.40 17.90
CA GLY A 501 7.45 7.35 18.39
C GLY A 501 7.76 6.94 19.83
N ASP A 502 7.51 5.69 20.16
CA ASP A 502 7.67 5.09 21.49
C ASP A 502 8.85 4.11 21.60
N HIS A 503 9.67 4.01 20.56
CA HIS A 503 10.81 3.10 20.51
C HIS A 503 11.92 3.59 19.58
N LEU A 504 13.06 2.91 19.66
CA LEU A 504 14.24 3.11 18.83
C LEU A 504 14.66 1.78 18.21
N SER A 505 14.51 1.62 16.90
CA SER A 505 14.83 0.40 16.15
C SER A 505 16.31 0.32 15.80
N LEU A 506 16.99 -0.80 16.14
CA LEU A 506 18.40 -1.04 15.81
C LEU A 506 18.61 -1.18 14.30
N THR A 507 17.77 -1.96 13.63
CA THR A 507 17.89 -2.15 12.18
C THR A 507 17.68 -0.85 11.41
N CYS A 508 16.79 0.04 11.89
CA CYS A 508 16.62 1.37 11.32
C CYS A 508 17.89 2.24 11.47
N ILE A 509 18.51 2.21 12.66
CA ILE A 509 19.81 2.91 12.89
C ILE A 509 20.87 2.36 11.94
N LEU A 510 21.03 1.05 11.86
CA LEU A 510 22.02 0.42 10.97
C LEU A 510 21.77 0.76 9.51
N PHE A 511 20.52 0.77 9.06
CA PHE A 511 20.14 1.23 7.72
C PHE A 511 20.54 2.70 7.50
N CYS A 512 20.24 3.59 8.45
CA CYS A 512 20.58 5.01 8.33
C CYS A 512 22.10 5.22 8.30
N VAL A 513 22.87 4.53 9.13
CA VAL A 513 24.34 4.57 9.13
C VAL A 513 24.90 4.06 7.79
N ALA A 514 24.40 2.94 7.30
CA ALA A 514 24.80 2.40 5.99
C ALA A 514 24.46 3.38 4.85
N ASN A 515 23.31 4.03 4.93
CA ASN A 515 22.89 5.04 3.95
C ASN A 515 23.78 6.28 4.00
N LEU A 516 24.17 6.75 5.18
CA LEU A 516 25.15 7.85 5.33
C LEU A 516 26.50 7.49 4.73
N LEU A 517 27.02 6.29 5.02
CA LEU A 517 28.29 5.80 4.47
C LEU A 517 28.23 5.68 2.94
N TYR A 518 27.16 5.10 2.41
CA TYR A 518 26.96 4.96 0.97
C TYR A 518 26.81 6.32 0.29
N SER A 519 26.06 7.24 0.88
CA SER A 519 25.92 8.62 0.41
C SER A 519 27.27 9.35 0.39
N TRP A 520 28.06 9.21 1.45
CA TRP A 520 29.40 9.79 1.52
C TRP A 520 30.32 9.25 0.40
N MET A 521 30.33 7.93 0.16
CA MET A 521 31.11 7.31 -0.92
C MET A 521 30.67 7.83 -2.31
N THR A 522 29.36 7.90 -2.55
CA THR A 522 28.79 8.36 -3.82
C THR A 522 29.07 9.84 -4.06
N MET A 523 28.93 10.66 -3.04
CA MET A 523 29.20 12.09 -3.11
C MET A 523 30.69 12.39 -3.37
N ARG A 524 31.60 11.64 -2.73
CA ARG A 524 33.03 11.74 -3.01
C ARG A 524 33.32 11.43 -4.48
N GLN A 525 32.71 10.38 -5.01
CA GLN A 525 32.86 10.02 -6.42
C GLN A 525 32.31 11.10 -7.36
N GLN A 526 31.15 11.69 -7.07
CA GLN A 526 30.55 12.74 -7.88
C GLN A 526 31.38 14.04 -7.85
N ARG A 527 31.91 14.42 -6.68
CA ARG A 527 32.79 15.60 -6.54
C ARG A 527 34.06 15.45 -7.37
N ASP A 528 34.62 14.25 -7.43
CA ASP A 528 35.82 13.97 -8.22
C ASP A 528 35.62 14.17 -9.73
N GLN A 529 34.35 14.22 -10.20
CA GLN A 529 33.99 14.38 -11.62
C GLN A 529 33.65 15.82 -12.03
N MET A 530 33.40 16.70 -11.07
CA MET A 530 32.87 18.05 -11.35
C MET A 530 33.96 19.10 -11.48
N VAL A 531 33.70 20.12 -12.31
CA VAL A 531 34.60 21.21 -12.63
C VAL A 531 33.91 22.55 -12.29
N GLY A 532 34.66 23.45 -11.62
CA GLY A 532 34.27 24.86 -11.42
C GLY A 532 33.00 25.01 -10.56
N GLN A 533 32.13 25.92 -10.98
CA GLN A 533 30.94 26.36 -10.23
C GLN A 533 29.89 25.25 -10.01
N GLN A 534 29.86 24.17 -10.84
CA GLN A 534 29.05 23.00 -10.59
C GLN A 534 29.43 22.30 -9.27
N ALA A 535 30.71 22.37 -8.87
CA ALA A 535 31.14 21.84 -7.58
C ALA A 535 30.56 22.64 -6.39
N GLU A 536 30.25 23.92 -6.57
CA GLU A 536 29.61 24.75 -5.54
C GLU A 536 28.10 24.50 -5.44
N GLN A 537 27.41 24.33 -6.57
CA GLN A 537 26.00 23.93 -6.58
C GLN A 537 25.81 22.55 -5.94
N MET A 538 26.79 21.66 -6.13
CA MET A 538 26.80 20.35 -5.48
C MET A 538 26.90 20.40 -3.95
N LYS A 539 27.48 21.44 -3.36
CA LYS A 539 27.53 21.55 -1.89
C LYS A 539 26.13 21.60 -1.27
N MET A 540 25.20 22.28 -1.92
CA MET A 540 23.82 22.34 -1.46
C MET A 540 23.13 20.97 -1.59
N MET A 541 23.32 20.27 -2.72
CA MET A 541 22.80 18.92 -2.93
C MET A 541 23.45 17.91 -1.95
N GLN A 542 24.71 18.10 -1.57
CA GLN A 542 25.39 17.31 -0.53
C GLN A 542 24.68 17.40 0.82
N TRP A 543 24.31 18.60 1.25
CA TRP A 543 23.56 18.78 2.50
C TRP A 543 22.22 18.06 2.48
N MET A 544 21.48 18.13 1.36
CA MET A 544 20.23 17.39 1.21
C MET A 544 20.45 15.87 1.28
N MET A 545 21.51 15.34 0.64
CA MET A 545 21.82 13.92 0.67
C MET A 545 22.24 13.42 2.06
N TYR A 546 22.85 14.25 2.90
CA TYR A 546 23.14 13.89 4.29
C TYR A 546 21.94 14.08 5.23
N LEU A 547 21.02 14.98 4.90
CA LEU A 547 19.78 15.16 5.66
C LEU A 547 18.76 14.04 5.39
N MET A 548 18.77 13.47 4.17
CA MET A 548 17.82 12.43 3.76
C MET A 548 17.86 11.18 4.65
N PRO A 549 19.01 10.62 5.07
CA PRO A 549 19.04 9.50 6.01
C PRO A 549 18.42 9.81 7.37
N LEU A 550 18.52 11.07 7.83
CA LEU A 550 17.84 11.50 9.06
C LEU A 550 16.33 11.54 8.88
N MET A 551 15.84 11.99 7.74
CA MET A 551 14.40 11.89 7.42
C MET A 551 13.95 10.43 7.33
N PHE A 552 14.75 9.57 6.74
CA PHE A 552 14.45 8.13 6.67
C PHE A 552 14.40 7.49 8.05
N PHE A 553 15.21 7.93 9.01
CA PHE A 553 15.12 7.44 10.37
C PHE A 553 13.71 7.65 10.95
N PHE A 554 13.15 8.84 10.86
CA PHE A 554 11.81 9.12 11.37
C PHE A 554 10.71 8.37 10.63
N MET A 555 10.93 8.07 9.34
CA MET A 555 9.96 7.34 8.54
C MET A 555 10.01 5.83 8.77
N PHE A 556 11.23 5.26 8.90
CA PHE A 556 11.44 3.81 8.93
C PHE A 556 11.58 3.22 10.34
N ASN A 557 11.57 4.07 11.39
CA ASN A 557 11.68 3.59 12.76
C ASN A 557 10.53 2.63 13.15
N ASP A 558 9.32 2.90 12.68
CA ASP A 558 8.13 2.04 12.90
C ASP A 558 8.02 0.86 11.90
N TYR A 559 8.94 0.76 10.94
CA TYR A 559 8.88 -0.28 9.91
C TYR A 559 9.50 -1.60 10.40
N SER A 560 9.13 -2.70 9.69
CA SER A 560 9.61 -4.03 10.04
C SER A 560 11.14 -4.14 10.00
N ALA A 561 11.67 -4.89 10.96
CA ALA A 561 13.10 -5.19 11.06
C ALA A 561 13.62 -5.86 9.78
N GLY A 562 12.84 -6.74 9.16
CA GLY A 562 13.18 -7.40 7.89
C GLY A 562 13.36 -6.42 6.74
N LEU A 563 12.51 -5.39 6.62
CA LEU A 563 12.64 -4.36 5.58
C LEU A 563 13.87 -3.48 5.81
N ASN A 564 14.07 -3.02 7.04
CA ASN A 564 15.24 -2.22 7.41
C ASN A 564 16.54 -3.01 7.23
N PHE A 565 16.54 -4.30 7.60
CA PHE A 565 17.65 -5.20 7.40
C PHE A 565 17.95 -5.43 5.91
N TYR A 566 16.93 -5.65 5.08
CA TYR A 566 17.10 -5.73 3.63
C TYR A 566 17.80 -4.47 3.07
N TYR A 567 17.36 -3.28 3.46
CA TYR A 567 17.98 -2.03 3.00
C TYR A 567 19.40 -1.87 3.52
N PHE A 568 19.65 -2.20 4.77
CA PHE A 568 21.00 -2.20 5.35
C PHE A 568 21.95 -3.08 4.53
N ILE A 569 21.59 -4.36 4.31
CA ILE A 569 22.41 -5.31 3.54
C ILE A 569 22.54 -4.88 2.08
N SER A 570 21.48 -4.35 1.47
CA SER A 570 21.51 -3.86 0.09
C SER A 570 22.47 -2.70 -0.10
N LEU A 571 22.53 -1.76 0.84
CA LEU A 571 23.48 -0.65 0.84
C LEU A 571 24.90 -1.13 1.12
N PHE A 572 25.06 -2.06 2.03
CA PHE A 572 26.36 -2.67 2.32
C PHE A 572 26.96 -3.33 1.06
N PHE A 573 26.18 -4.17 0.35
CA PHE A 573 26.65 -4.76 -0.91
C PHE A 573 26.90 -3.71 -1.99
N SER A 574 26.08 -2.64 -2.07
CA SER A 574 26.31 -1.55 -3.01
C SER A 574 27.64 -0.83 -2.72
N ALA A 575 27.93 -0.55 -1.44
CA ALA A 575 29.19 0.06 -1.02
C ALA A 575 30.38 -0.87 -1.33
N ALA A 576 30.27 -2.16 -1.06
CA ALA A 576 31.31 -3.14 -1.36
C ALA A 576 31.58 -3.24 -2.87
N ILE A 577 30.54 -3.29 -3.71
CA ILE A 577 30.66 -3.29 -5.17
C ILE A 577 31.34 -2.00 -5.64
N MET A 578 30.93 -0.85 -5.14
CA MET A 578 31.51 0.45 -5.52
C MET A 578 32.99 0.54 -5.10
N TRP A 579 33.32 0.11 -3.89
CA TRP A 579 34.69 0.05 -3.40
C TRP A 579 35.57 -0.87 -4.26
N THR A 580 35.07 -2.07 -4.59
CA THR A 580 35.78 -3.03 -5.46
C THR A 580 36.02 -2.45 -6.85
N LEU A 581 35.00 -1.86 -7.47
CA LEU A 581 35.12 -1.23 -8.78
C LEU A 581 36.13 -0.07 -8.74
N ARG A 582 36.15 0.73 -7.66
CA ARG A 582 37.12 1.82 -7.49
C ARG A 582 38.55 1.30 -7.40
N LYS A 583 38.77 0.22 -6.64
CA LYS A 583 40.10 -0.37 -6.45
C LYS A 583 40.63 -1.07 -7.71
N THR A 584 39.73 -1.64 -8.51
CA THR A 584 40.11 -2.40 -9.72
C THR A 584 40.19 -1.53 -10.98
N THR A 585 39.74 -0.26 -10.93
CA THR A 585 39.78 0.65 -12.07
C THR A 585 41.08 1.43 -12.05
N ASP A 586 41.92 1.21 -13.09
CA ASP A 586 43.16 1.92 -13.34
C ASP A 586 42.85 3.19 -14.17
N ASP A 587 43.00 4.36 -13.55
CA ASP A 587 42.67 5.66 -14.15
C ASP A 587 43.58 6.02 -15.33
N GLU A 588 44.86 5.63 -15.29
CA GLU A 588 45.83 5.90 -16.37
C GLU A 588 45.53 5.08 -17.61
N LYS A 589 45.28 3.78 -17.45
CA LYS A 589 44.84 2.92 -18.56
C LYS A 589 43.53 3.38 -19.16
N LEU A 590 42.60 3.83 -18.32
CA LEU A 590 41.30 4.31 -18.78
C LEU A 590 41.45 5.58 -19.62
N LEU A 591 42.32 6.52 -19.20
CA LEU A 591 42.61 7.71 -19.96
C LEU A 591 43.27 7.39 -21.31
N ALA A 592 44.25 6.47 -21.33
CA ALA A 592 44.93 6.04 -22.55
C ALA A 592 43.92 5.41 -23.56
N ILE A 593 42.97 4.61 -23.08
CA ILE A 593 41.91 4.04 -23.93
C ILE A 593 41.01 5.15 -24.52
N LEU A 594 40.67 6.18 -23.73
CA LEU A 594 39.86 7.30 -24.21
C LEU A 594 40.61 8.13 -25.25
N GLU A 595 41.88 8.38 -25.05
CA GLU A 595 42.76 9.09 -26.02
C GLU A 595 42.88 8.33 -27.34
N LYS A 596 43.13 7.03 -27.27
CA LYS A 596 43.15 6.18 -28.47
C LYS A 596 41.85 6.26 -29.25
N ARG A 597 40.71 6.14 -28.58
CA ARG A 597 39.38 6.28 -29.20
C ARG A 597 39.14 7.67 -29.80
N TYR A 598 39.63 8.72 -29.14
CA TYR A 598 39.53 10.07 -29.65
C TYR A 598 40.30 10.21 -30.98
N GLN A 599 41.53 9.67 -31.07
CA GLN A 599 42.33 9.70 -32.30
C GLN A 599 41.68 8.84 -33.41
N GLU A 600 41.16 7.68 -33.10
CA GLU A 600 40.42 6.82 -34.04
C GLU A 600 39.18 7.52 -34.59
N ASN A 601 38.38 8.20 -33.76
CA ASN A 601 37.18 8.93 -34.15
C ASN A 601 37.51 10.20 -34.95
N LYS A 602 38.63 10.88 -34.64
CA LYS A 602 39.10 12.03 -35.40
C LYS A 602 39.46 11.62 -36.86
N ASN A 603 40.05 10.46 -37.03
CA ASN A 603 40.45 9.92 -38.30
C ASN A 603 39.31 9.25 -39.08
N ASN A 604 38.16 8.97 -38.44
CA ASN A 604 37.01 8.30 -39.06
C ASN A 604 35.66 8.86 -38.60
N PRO A 605 35.25 10.07 -39.06
CA PRO A 605 34.08 10.79 -38.54
C PRO A 605 32.72 10.11 -38.78
N LYS A 606 32.67 9.08 -39.65
CA LYS A 606 31.42 8.36 -39.99
C LYS A 606 30.89 7.38 -38.91
N LYS A 607 31.61 7.20 -37.79
CA LYS A 607 31.21 6.27 -36.72
C LYS A 607 30.49 6.92 -35.52
N ALA A 608 30.21 8.20 -35.56
CA ALA A 608 29.41 8.87 -34.51
C ALA A 608 27.90 8.65 -34.75
N SER A 609 27.46 7.39 -34.64
CA SER A 609 26.03 7.04 -34.71
C SER A 609 25.54 6.68 -33.31
N GLY A 610 24.52 7.38 -32.80
CA GLY A 610 23.88 7.07 -31.50
C GLY A 610 23.11 8.25 -30.95
N LEU A 611 22.63 8.08 -29.74
CA LEU A 611 21.86 9.07 -28.96
C LEU A 611 22.52 10.47 -28.93
N MET A 612 23.86 10.53 -28.96
CA MET A 612 24.66 11.77 -28.99
C MET A 612 24.49 12.55 -30.31
N ALA A 613 24.44 11.87 -31.44
CA ALA A 613 24.19 12.52 -32.75
C ALA A 613 22.77 13.09 -32.79
N ARG A 614 21.80 12.41 -32.21
CA ARG A 614 20.42 12.93 -32.07
C ARG A 614 20.34 14.12 -31.11
N MET A 615 21.08 14.11 -30.00
CA MET A 615 21.14 15.26 -29.09
C MET A 615 21.84 16.47 -29.73
N GLN A 616 22.92 16.27 -30.50
CA GLN A 616 23.58 17.34 -31.25
C GLN A 616 22.65 17.92 -32.33
N ALA A 617 21.92 17.08 -33.04
CA ALA A 617 20.92 17.53 -34.01
C ALA A 617 19.77 18.32 -33.35
N LEU A 618 19.32 17.91 -32.17
CA LEU A 618 18.32 18.64 -31.37
C LEU A 618 18.85 19.98 -30.87
N GLN A 619 20.10 20.04 -30.42
CA GLN A 619 20.74 21.29 -30.00
C GLN A 619 20.97 22.25 -31.20
N GLU A 620 21.34 21.73 -32.35
CA GLU A 620 21.45 22.55 -33.55
C GLU A 620 20.10 23.11 -34.00
N MET A 621 19.04 22.29 -33.96
CA MET A 621 17.67 22.77 -34.22
C MET A 621 17.24 23.87 -33.24
N GLN A 622 17.51 23.69 -31.95
CA GLN A 622 17.22 24.71 -30.94
C GLN A 622 18.02 26.00 -31.15
N ARG A 623 19.29 25.90 -31.55
CA ARG A 623 20.12 27.04 -31.90
C ARG A 623 19.57 27.79 -33.14
N GLN A 624 19.14 27.05 -34.16
CA GLN A 624 18.55 27.64 -35.37
C GLN A 624 17.24 28.34 -35.01
N GLN A 625 16.38 27.75 -34.20
CA GLN A 625 15.14 28.38 -33.72
C GLN A 625 15.38 29.64 -32.89
N GLN A 626 16.38 29.62 -31.98
CA GLN A 626 16.74 30.81 -31.22
C GLN A 626 17.32 31.91 -32.08
N ALA A 627 18.18 31.58 -33.04
CA ALA A 627 18.73 32.53 -33.98
C ALA A 627 17.64 33.16 -34.86
N GLU A 628 16.66 32.35 -35.29
CA GLU A 628 15.51 32.83 -36.06
C GLU A 628 14.57 33.72 -35.23
N MET A 629 14.34 33.39 -33.96
CA MET A 629 13.59 34.27 -33.07
C MET A 629 14.31 35.59 -32.80
N MET A 630 15.63 35.58 -32.58
CA MET A 630 16.40 36.82 -32.41
C MET A 630 16.39 37.68 -33.68
N ARG A 631 16.47 37.09 -34.90
CA ARG A 631 16.34 37.83 -36.15
C ARG A 631 14.96 38.46 -36.30
N LYS A 632 13.88 37.69 -36.06
CA LYS A 632 12.51 38.23 -36.06
C LYS A 632 12.31 39.37 -35.05
N GLN A 633 12.92 39.25 -33.87
CA GLN A 633 12.84 40.27 -32.84
C GLN A 633 13.63 41.54 -33.21
N ALA A 634 14.81 41.40 -33.87
CA ALA A 634 15.60 42.51 -34.41
C ALA A 634 14.82 43.23 -35.54
N GLU A 635 14.22 42.49 -36.48
CA GLU A 635 13.38 43.04 -37.54
C GLU A 635 12.14 43.80 -37.01
N LEU A 636 11.52 43.26 -35.94
CA LEU A 636 10.39 43.93 -35.27
C LEU A 636 10.83 45.23 -34.59
N ASN A 637 12.01 45.24 -33.97
CA ASN A 637 12.55 46.44 -33.33
C ASN A 637 12.96 47.50 -34.38
N GLU A 638 13.51 47.08 -35.52
CA GLU A 638 13.82 47.96 -36.66
C GLU A 638 12.56 48.57 -37.29
N LYS A 639 11.52 47.78 -37.45
CA LYS A 639 10.20 48.29 -37.90
C LYS A 639 9.57 49.27 -36.91
N LYS A 640 9.69 49.01 -35.59
CA LYS A 640 9.20 49.95 -34.57
C LYS A 640 9.98 51.27 -34.58
N ASN A 641 11.30 51.24 -34.78
CA ASN A 641 12.12 52.44 -34.84
C ASN A 641 11.88 53.27 -36.14
N ASN A 642 11.46 52.62 -37.24
CA ASN A 642 11.13 53.31 -38.49
C ASN A 642 9.69 53.85 -38.54
N LEU A 643 8.79 53.36 -37.65
CA LEU A 643 7.42 53.88 -37.51
C LEU A 643 7.31 55.02 -36.45
N GLY A 644 8.39 55.29 -35.73
CA GLY A 644 8.49 56.38 -34.76
C GLY A 644 9.28 57.61 -35.26
N LYS A 645 9.66 57.65 -36.52
CA LYS A 645 10.17 58.81 -37.23
C LYS A 645 9.10 59.28 -38.27
#